data_f65b787e09bba119fa6168f41de792d6
#
_entry.id   f65b787e09bba119fa6168f41de792d6
#
_cell.length_a   1.000
_cell.length_b   1.000
_cell.length_c   1.000
_cell.angle_alpha   90.00
_cell.angle_beta   90.00
_cell.angle_gamma   90.00
#
_symmetry.space_group_name_H-M   'P 1'
#
loop_
_entity.id
_entity.type
_entity.pdbx_description
1 polymer ?
#
loop_
_entity_poly.entity_id
_entity_poly.type
_entity_poly.pdbx_seq_one_letter_code
_entity_poly.pdbx_strand_id
1 'polypeptide(L)'
;MKYHIHKAVVIGSGTMGAAIAAHLANAGVPVTLLDILPKDAPPDDREARNKIVNDGWERCLKARPANLMSPELKTLVKLGNLEDDFGVVAEADWVCEAIVENLKIKQKLMARIDEVRKPNGIVSTNTSGIPVSAIAEGRSKEFRKHFLGTHFFNPPRYLKLLEIIPTKDTDKDSVEFFSWFGEYRLGKGVVLCKDTPNFIGNRVAFGTGAFAMDYILKNGYTVDEVDAITGPLIGRPKTATFRLIDLVGLDVWDHVGRNLAPLIPHDKLGQEYLKAEAPAKLMSTLLERKWLGNKTKVGFYKEVRGEDGKREFWSLDLNTLEHVPPTKLRFDSVKAAKDVEGLGDRLKVLLEADDKAANLVKALTYQSFQYASSIIPEVADTVKPIDDAVRWGFMHQAGPFETWDMLGVRETVKRMKAAGYPAARWVNEMLKAGIESFYQYQRSSPTDKRRAPRSGIADKNGEKVGVYDVVKGKYIKLRKPEGAILLKQQKVVSQNSGATIRDIGDGVACLEFHTKMNALDEDIMNMADEAFNRLETNFEGLVIGNEAENFSAGANLFMMVVGAQQGMWDMLDAAVRKLQNLNMRMRYSPKPIVVAPAGLALGGGCEITMHASRVVAAAETYIGLVELGAGVIPAGGGTKEMLRRTVNPFMRLENAEPLVTLQRAFLQMGQAKVATSAEEARGMNILTSADRIVLNRDHLLSEAKKEVLHMVASGYKPPAPEMIYAAGRDALAAIRIGAWMFQEGNYITQYDHHIAGKLAYVMCGGELTRGQWVSEAYILDLEREAILSLFGEERTQARMWNILQTGKPLRN
;
A
#
# COMPACT_ATOMS: atom_id res chain seq x y z
N MET A 1 27.96 -6.73 -2.48
CA MET A 1 27.80 -5.31 -2.86
C MET A 1 28.88 -4.48 -2.21
N LYS A 2 29.29 -3.40 -2.88
CA LYS A 2 30.37 -2.50 -2.41
C LYS A 2 29.94 -1.61 -1.25
N TYR A 3 28.64 -1.28 -1.17
CA TYR A 3 28.08 -0.36 -0.16
C TYR A 3 27.16 -1.07 0.83
N HIS A 4 27.12 -0.53 2.06
CA HIS A 4 26.19 -0.92 3.13
C HIS A 4 25.70 0.34 3.84
N ILE A 5 24.44 0.41 4.20
CA ILE A 5 23.85 1.53 4.96
C ILE A 5 23.54 1.04 6.38
N HIS A 6 24.40 1.36 7.33
CA HIS A 6 24.21 1.12 8.76
C HIS A 6 23.69 2.36 9.49
N LYS A 7 24.05 3.56 8.99
CA LYS A 7 23.64 4.84 9.55
C LYS A 7 23.30 5.82 8.42
N ALA A 8 22.20 6.50 8.53
CA ALA A 8 21.82 7.56 7.60
C ALA A 8 21.67 8.91 8.33
N VAL A 9 21.91 9.98 7.59
CA VAL A 9 21.60 11.34 8.02
C VAL A 9 20.60 11.92 7.03
N VAL A 10 19.51 12.47 7.53
CA VAL A 10 18.54 13.24 6.73
C VAL A 10 18.63 14.70 7.14
N ILE A 11 18.81 15.58 6.18
CA ILE A 11 18.94 17.03 6.43
C ILE A 11 17.71 17.75 5.90
N GLY A 12 16.99 18.43 6.80
CA GLY A 12 15.70 19.06 6.58
C GLY A 12 14.58 18.28 7.25
N SER A 13 13.87 18.85 8.22
CA SER A 13 12.74 18.25 8.95
C SER A 13 11.37 18.72 8.44
N GLY A 14 11.33 19.20 7.20
CA GLY A 14 10.08 19.48 6.49
C GLY A 14 9.27 18.19 6.26
N THR A 15 8.14 18.34 5.55
CA THR A 15 7.21 17.21 5.27
C THR A 15 7.94 15.99 4.69
N MET A 16 8.84 16.19 3.72
CA MET A 16 9.54 15.08 3.08
C MET A 16 10.67 14.53 3.93
N GLY A 17 11.55 15.38 4.49
CA GLY A 17 12.71 14.88 5.22
C GLY A 17 12.33 14.11 6.49
N ALA A 18 11.37 14.59 7.28
CA ALA A 18 10.87 13.87 8.44
C ALA A 18 10.19 12.53 8.04
N ALA A 19 9.44 12.51 6.93
CA ALA A 19 8.81 11.28 6.43
C ALA A 19 9.83 10.29 5.84
N ILE A 20 10.91 10.76 5.20
CA ILE A 20 12.02 9.91 4.73
C ILE A 20 12.75 9.31 5.94
N ALA A 21 13.03 10.10 6.98
CA ALA A 21 13.64 9.61 8.22
C ALA A 21 12.77 8.52 8.88
N ALA A 22 11.46 8.73 8.95
CA ALA A 22 10.51 7.72 9.42
C ALA A 22 10.53 6.44 8.55
N HIS A 23 10.62 6.60 7.22
CA HIS A 23 10.65 5.46 6.31
C HIS A 23 11.97 4.66 6.42
N LEU A 24 13.08 5.31 6.65
CA LEU A 24 14.35 4.64 6.95
C LEU A 24 14.28 3.88 8.28
N ALA A 25 13.67 4.46 9.32
CA ALA A 25 13.42 3.77 10.57
C ALA A 25 12.50 2.55 10.38
N ASN A 26 11.46 2.64 9.52
CA ASN A 26 10.65 1.49 9.12
C ASN A 26 11.47 0.37 8.46
N ALA A 27 12.54 0.71 7.75
CA ALA A 27 13.47 -0.24 7.15
C ALA A 27 14.55 -0.74 8.13
N GLY A 28 14.49 -0.35 9.42
CA GLY A 28 15.44 -0.72 10.45
C GLY A 28 16.78 0.01 10.36
N VAL A 29 16.84 1.15 9.64
CA VAL A 29 18.06 1.95 9.50
C VAL A 29 18.06 3.06 10.57
N PRO A 30 19.05 3.12 11.47
CA PRO A 30 19.26 4.25 12.38
C PRO A 30 19.50 5.55 11.62
N VAL A 31 18.78 6.61 11.98
CA VAL A 31 18.78 7.91 11.29
C VAL A 31 19.06 9.03 12.26
N THR A 32 19.88 9.99 11.84
CA THR A 32 19.91 11.32 12.49
C THR A 32 19.21 12.33 11.58
N LEU A 33 18.15 12.95 12.08
CA LEU A 33 17.41 14.01 11.38
C LEU A 33 17.92 15.35 11.86
N LEU A 34 18.44 16.15 10.93
CA LEU A 34 19.01 17.46 11.20
C LEU A 34 18.21 18.59 10.55
N ASP A 35 18.12 19.76 11.20
CA ASP A 35 17.59 20.97 10.59
C ASP A 35 18.38 22.20 11.04
N ILE A 36 18.04 23.37 10.50
CA ILE A 36 18.61 24.65 10.91
C ILE A 36 18.16 25.02 12.33
N LEU A 37 18.91 25.92 12.97
CA LEU A 37 18.51 26.53 14.24
C LEU A 37 17.45 27.60 14.02
N PRO A 38 16.56 27.86 14.99
CA PRO A 38 15.81 29.10 15.08
C PRO A 38 16.79 30.29 15.21
N LYS A 39 16.45 31.42 14.58
CA LYS A 39 17.35 32.62 14.55
C LYS A 39 17.73 33.12 15.93
N ASP A 40 16.81 33.04 16.90
CA ASP A 40 16.93 33.63 18.24
C ASP A 40 17.09 32.56 19.34
N ALA A 41 17.55 31.37 19.00
CA ALA A 41 17.74 30.30 19.97
C ALA A 41 18.92 30.56 20.90
N PRO A 42 18.74 30.53 22.24
CA PRO A 42 19.84 30.71 23.20
C PRO A 42 20.93 29.64 23.00
N PRO A 43 22.23 30.04 23.13
CA PRO A 43 23.33 29.07 22.93
C PRO A 43 23.30 27.86 23.85
N ASP A 44 22.87 28.02 25.09
CA ASP A 44 22.90 27.00 26.13
C ASP A 44 21.55 26.20 26.23
N ASP A 45 20.54 26.59 25.45
CA ASP A 45 19.23 25.92 25.46
C ASP A 45 19.13 24.92 24.28
N ARG A 46 19.48 23.70 24.54
CA ARG A 46 19.45 22.62 23.55
C ARG A 46 18.04 22.36 22.98
N GLU A 47 17.00 22.51 23.79
CA GLU A 47 15.62 22.30 23.36
C GLU A 47 15.18 23.41 22.40
N ALA A 48 15.45 24.68 22.76
CA ALA A 48 15.19 25.82 21.88
C ALA A 48 15.99 25.74 20.57
N ARG A 49 17.24 25.27 20.61
CA ARG A 49 18.09 25.09 19.42
C ARG A 49 17.58 24.00 18.50
N ASN A 50 16.98 22.95 19.04
CA ASN A 50 16.37 21.86 18.27
C ASN A 50 14.89 22.07 17.95
N LYS A 51 14.30 23.22 18.26
CA LYS A 51 12.85 23.46 18.09
C LYS A 51 12.33 23.13 16.69
N ILE A 52 13.04 23.53 15.62
CA ILE A 52 12.60 23.31 14.23
C ILE A 52 12.54 21.83 13.91
N VAL A 53 13.59 21.06 14.26
CA VAL A 53 13.62 19.61 14.00
C VAL A 53 12.61 18.88 14.89
N ASN A 54 12.42 19.28 16.15
CA ASN A 54 11.43 18.71 17.05
C ASN A 54 10.00 18.92 16.52
N ASP A 55 9.65 20.16 16.16
CA ASP A 55 8.33 20.50 15.59
C ASP A 55 8.08 19.73 14.28
N GLY A 56 9.11 19.59 13.44
CA GLY A 56 9.04 18.81 12.18
C GLY A 56 8.77 17.34 12.44
N TRP A 57 9.50 16.73 13.36
CA TRP A 57 9.33 15.34 13.74
C TRP A 57 7.98 15.08 14.41
N GLU A 58 7.53 15.94 15.31
CA GLU A 58 6.20 15.82 15.91
C GLU A 58 5.07 15.87 14.88
N ARG A 59 5.14 16.79 13.91
CA ARG A 59 4.17 16.80 12.79
C ARG A 59 4.18 15.47 12.05
N CYS A 60 5.36 14.89 11.81
CA CYS A 60 5.49 13.59 11.14
C CYS A 60 4.83 12.46 11.95
N LEU A 61 5.00 12.44 13.27
CA LEU A 61 4.38 11.44 14.16
C LEU A 61 2.86 11.57 14.25
N LYS A 62 2.34 12.81 14.18
CA LYS A 62 0.89 13.10 14.22
C LYS A 62 0.20 12.94 12.86
N ALA A 63 0.96 12.73 11.77
CA ALA A 63 0.41 12.60 10.41
C ALA A 63 -0.60 11.45 10.29
N ARG A 64 -1.58 11.64 9.43
CA ARG A 64 -2.55 10.61 9.04
C ARG A 64 -2.63 10.58 7.51
N PRO A 65 -2.36 9.43 6.89
CA PRO A 65 -1.96 8.13 7.48
C PRO A 65 -0.58 8.21 8.16
N ALA A 66 -0.29 7.28 9.10
CA ALA A 66 0.91 7.28 9.93
C ALA A 66 2.18 7.01 9.11
N ASN A 67 3.24 7.82 9.30
CA ASN A 67 4.52 7.62 8.62
C ASN A 67 5.32 6.45 9.22
N LEU A 68 5.27 6.24 10.53
CA LEU A 68 5.88 5.08 11.18
C LEU A 68 4.95 3.86 11.12
N MET A 69 5.53 2.68 10.94
CA MET A 69 4.80 1.39 10.99
C MET A 69 4.46 0.97 12.41
N SER A 70 5.28 1.38 13.38
CA SER A 70 5.04 1.17 14.82
C SER A 70 5.63 2.36 15.60
N PRO A 71 4.99 2.78 16.70
CA PRO A 71 5.49 3.87 17.55
C PRO A 71 6.89 3.63 18.13
N GLU A 72 7.27 2.36 18.33
CA GLU A 72 8.57 1.97 18.91
C GLU A 72 9.74 2.32 17.97
N LEU A 73 9.50 2.32 16.65
CA LEU A 73 10.52 2.65 15.64
C LEU A 73 11.04 4.08 15.73
N LYS A 74 10.32 4.97 16.44
CA LYS A 74 10.82 6.33 16.72
C LYS A 74 12.17 6.36 17.42
N THR A 75 12.52 5.30 18.16
CA THR A 75 13.81 5.17 18.87
C THR A 75 15.00 5.06 17.93
N LEU A 76 14.78 4.71 16.65
CA LEU A 76 15.81 4.69 15.62
C LEU A 76 16.12 6.08 15.04
N VAL A 77 15.33 7.12 15.38
CA VAL A 77 15.51 8.47 14.86
C VAL A 77 16.04 9.39 15.97
N LYS A 78 17.25 9.90 15.77
CA LYS A 78 17.85 10.93 16.62
C LYS A 78 17.60 12.31 16.00
N LEU A 79 17.32 13.30 16.83
CA LEU A 79 17.07 14.67 16.39
C LEU A 79 18.26 15.56 16.75
N GLY A 80 18.64 16.47 15.86
CA GLY A 80 19.73 17.40 16.06
C GLY A 80 19.66 18.61 15.11
N ASN A 81 20.64 19.46 15.19
CA ASN A 81 20.72 20.66 14.36
C ASN A 81 22.06 20.76 13.60
N LEU A 82 22.08 21.59 12.55
CA LEU A 82 23.22 21.72 11.65
C LEU A 82 24.45 22.41 12.26
N GLU A 83 24.33 23.04 13.41
CA GLU A 83 25.48 23.70 14.05
C GLU A 83 26.12 22.81 15.10
N ASP A 84 25.32 22.20 15.98
CA ASP A 84 25.84 21.40 17.09
C ASP A 84 26.14 19.94 16.69
N ASP A 85 25.40 19.38 15.73
CA ASP A 85 25.41 17.95 15.41
C ASP A 85 25.93 17.62 14.03
N PHE A 86 26.44 18.59 13.27
CA PHE A 86 26.85 18.36 11.87
C PHE A 86 27.95 17.30 11.73
N GLY A 87 28.75 17.10 12.79
CA GLY A 87 29.78 16.07 12.82
C GLY A 87 29.30 14.65 12.56
N VAL A 88 28.01 14.34 12.77
CA VAL A 88 27.42 13.01 12.46
C VAL A 88 27.47 12.68 10.97
N VAL A 89 27.61 13.67 10.09
CA VAL A 89 27.78 13.50 8.63
C VAL A 89 29.04 12.69 8.32
N ALA A 90 30.10 12.88 9.11
CA ALA A 90 31.37 12.15 8.94
C ALA A 90 31.22 10.64 9.24
N GLU A 91 30.18 10.23 9.97
CA GLU A 91 29.91 8.83 10.30
C GLU A 91 28.84 8.19 9.39
N ALA A 92 28.12 8.98 8.62
CA ALA A 92 27.01 8.50 7.80
C ALA A 92 27.48 7.69 6.59
N ASP A 93 26.80 6.59 6.33
CA ASP A 93 26.96 5.83 5.07
C ASP A 93 26.14 6.46 3.95
N TRP A 94 25.04 7.12 4.30
CA TRP A 94 24.17 7.84 3.40
C TRP A 94 23.68 9.15 4.01
N VAL A 95 23.86 10.26 3.29
CA VAL A 95 23.31 11.57 3.61
C VAL A 95 22.24 11.92 2.59
N CYS A 96 21.00 12.09 3.03
CA CYS A 96 19.86 12.49 2.19
C CYS A 96 19.48 13.94 2.48
N GLU A 97 19.60 14.81 1.52
CA GLU A 97 19.20 16.21 1.61
C GLU A 97 17.74 16.40 1.18
N ALA A 98 16.93 17.05 2.02
CA ALA A 98 15.52 17.36 1.79
C ALA A 98 15.15 18.77 2.32
N ILE A 99 16.02 19.77 2.07
CA ILE A 99 15.82 21.18 2.47
C ILE A 99 15.00 21.93 1.40
N VAL A 100 14.81 23.23 1.63
CA VAL A 100 14.09 24.12 0.71
C VAL A 100 14.62 24.08 -0.72
N GLU A 101 13.71 24.21 -1.70
CA GLU A 101 14.01 24.10 -3.14
C GLU A 101 14.68 25.39 -3.67
N ASN A 102 15.95 25.60 -3.25
CA ASN A 102 16.78 26.74 -3.64
C ASN A 102 18.20 26.27 -3.97
N LEU A 103 18.61 26.44 -5.23
CA LEU A 103 19.89 25.95 -5.73
C LEU A 103 21.09 26.45 -4.90
N LYS A 104 21.14 27.75 -4.60
CA LYS A 104 22.27 28.34 -3.86
C LYS A 104 22.39 27.79 -2.43
N ILE A 105 21.24 27.58 -1.76
CA ILE A 105 21.22 27.03 -0.41
C ILE A 105 21.68 25.57 -0.46
N LYS A 106 21.21 24.78 -1.42
CA LYS A 106 21.62 23.40 -1.61
C LYS A 106 23.12 23.28 -1.92
N GLN A 107 23.66 24.12 -2.81
CA GLN A 107 25.10 24.15 -3.13
C GLN A 107 25.97 24.46 -1.91
N LYS A 108 25.55 25.41 -1.04
CA LYS A 108 26.26 25.71 0.21
C LYS A 108 26.27 24.51 1.16
N LEU A 109 25.14 23.83 1.30
CA LEU A 109 25.06 22.63 2.12
C LEU A 109 25.94 21.52 1.56
N MET A 110 25.91 21.27 0.24
CA MET A 110 26.75 20.26 -0.40
C MET A 110 28.25 20.55 -0.23
N ALA A 111 28.65 21.84 -0.16
CA ALA A 111 30.01 22.20 0.15
C ALA A 111 30.43 21.73 1.56
N ARG A 112 29.60 22.04 2.57
CA ARG A 112 29.85 21.58 3.95
C ARG A 112 29.89 20.07 4.07
N ILE A 113 29.01 19.36 3.35
CA ILE A 113 28.98 17.89 3.35
C ILE A 113 30.25 17.32 2.70
N ASP A 114 30.71 17.86 1.55
CA ASP A 114 31.89 17.40 0.84
C ASP A 114 33.16 17.48 1.70
N GLU A 115 33.27 18.49 2.59
CA GLU A 115 34.39 18.67 3.51
C GLU A 115 34.49 17.61 4.60
N VAL A 116 33.35 17.05 5.08
CA VAL A 116 33.33 16.21 6.29
C VAL A 116 32.88 14.75 6.04
N ARG A 117 32.22 14.45 4.92
CA ARG A 117 31.66 13.12 4.66
C ARG A 117 32.72 12.03 4.60
N LYS A 118 32.35 10.77 4.83
CA LYS A 118 33.20 9.61 4.52
C LYS A 118 33.60 9.62 3.04
N PRO A 119 34.81 9.19 2.69
CA PRO A 119 35.23 9.06 1.29
C PRO A 119 34.24 8.25 0.43
N ASN A 120 33.75 7.13 0.94
CA ASN A 120 32.79 6.26 0.24
C ASN A 120 31.32 6.50 0.67
N GLY A 121 31.06 7.51 1.48
CA GLY A 121 29.70 7.88 1.91
C GLY A 121 28.89 8.43 0.73
N ILE A 122 27.68 7.91 0.52
CA ILE A 122 26.83 8.37 -0.57
C ILE A 122 26.04 9.59 -0.11
N VAL A 123 25.92 10.58 -0.98
CA VAL A 123 25.10 11.78 -0.76
C VAL A 123 24.01 11.84 -1.81
N SER A 124 22.79 12.12 -1.38
CA SER A 124 21.69 12.32 -2.33
C SER A 124 20.87 13.55 -2.00
N THR A 125 20.15 14.04 -3.01
CA THR A 125 19.17 15.12 -2.87
C THR A 125 17.78 14.62 -3.20
N ASN A 126 16.79 15.02 -2.40
CA ASN A 126 15.38 14.76 -2.66
C ASN A 126 14.71 15.92 -3.42
N THR A 127 15.49 16.72 -4.17
CA THR A 127 14.94 17.77 -5.03
C THR A 127 13.87 17.23 -5.97
N SER A 128 12.85 18.03 -6.25
CA SER A 128 11.75 17.65 -7.15
C SER A 128 11.87 18.27 -8.55
N GLY A 129 12.65 19.33 -8.70
CA GLY A 129 12.69 20.10 -9.95
C GLY A 129 14.03 20.65 -10.35
N ILE A 130 14.95 20.86 -9.42
CA ILE A 130 16.30 21.38 -9.72
C ILE A 130 17.14 20.27 -10.33
N PRO A 131 17.84 20.50 -11.47
CA PRO A 131 18.75 19.51 -12.03
C PRO A 131 19.79 19.06 -10.99
N VAL A 132 19.93 17.74 -10.81
CA VAL A 132 20.80 17.14 -9.79
C VAL A 132 22.27 17.51 -10.04
N SER A 133 22.70 17.56 -11.30
CA SER A 133 24.03 17.99 -11.69
C SER A 133 24.36 19.43 -11.27
N ALA A 134 23.38 20.34 -11.33
CA ALA A 134 23.56 21.74 -10.89
C ALA A 134 23.80 21.86 -9.38
N ILE A 135 23.19 20.97 -8.58
CA ILE A 135 23.39 20.97 -7.11
C ILE A 135 24.83 20.54 -6.76
N ALA A 136 25.42 19.64 -7.54
CA ALA A 136 26.78 19.13 -7.33
C ALA A 136 27.87 19.99 -8.00
N GLU A 137 27.51 21.09 -8.67
CA GLU A 137 28.46 21.96 -9.35
C GLU A 137 29.50 22.52 -8.36
N GLY A 138 30.77 22.53 -8.77
CA GLY A 138 31.88 23.00 -7.94
C GLY A 138 32.31 22.02 -6.82
N ARG A 139 31.71 20.83 -6.71
CA ARG A 139 32.11 19.80 -5.71
C ARG A 139 33.28 18.99 -6.20
N SER A 140 33.96 18.32 -5.26
CA SER A 140 35.10 17.44 -5.59
C SER A 140 34.69 16.33 -6.59
N LYS A 141 35.66 15.82 -7.35
CA LYS A 141 35.39 14.69 -8.26
C LYS A 141 34.88 13.46 -7.48
N GLU A 142 35.43 13.25 -6.29
CA GLU A 142 35.04 12.12 -5.45
C GLU A 142 33.63 12.29 -4.87
N PHE A 143 33.22 13.50 -4.51
CA PHE A 143 31.84 13.79 -4.16
C PHE A 143 30.89 13.47 -5.31
N ARG A 144 31.15 13.98 -6.52
CA ARG A 144 30.26 13.78 -7.67
C ARG A 144 30.10 12.32 -8.08
N LYS A 145 31.11 11.46 -7.86
CA LYS A 145 30.97 10.01 -8.06
C LYS A 145 29.97 9.37 -7.13
N HIS A 146 29.83 9.86 -5.90
CA HIS A 146 28.95 9.33 -4.88
C HIS A 146 27.69 10.18 -4.68
N PHE A 147 27.33 11.02 -5.65
CA PHE A 147 26.19 11.91 -5.59
C PHE A 147 25.14 11.56 -6.66
N LEU A 148 23.87 11.55 -6.24
CA LEU A 148 22.70 11.28 -7.09
C LEU A 148 21.42 11.91 -6.51
N GLY A 149 20.37 11.97 -7.32
CA GLY A 149 19.02 12.25 -6.83
C GLY A 149 18.33 10.98 -6.31
N THR A 150 17.64 11.10 -5.19
CA THR A 150 16.71 10.09 -4.66
C THR A 150 15.39 10.75 -4.36
N HIS A 151 14.53 10.84 -5.38
CA HIS A 151 13.27 11.55 -5.28
C HIS A 151 12.16 10.62 -4.80
N PHE A 152 11.76 10.79 -3.53
CA PHE A 152 10.64 10.10 -2.90
C PHE A 152 9.34 10.85 -3.15
N PHE A 153 8.22 10.12 -3.19
CA PHE A 153 6.88 10.67 -3.27
C PHE A 153 6.19 10.64 -1.90
N ASN A 154 5.39 11.66 -1.61
CA ASN A 154 4.73 11.84 -0.31
C ASN A 154 3.38 11.10 -0.24
N PRO A 155 3.14 10.26 0.77
CA PRO A 155 4.05 9.86 1.86
C PRO A 155 4.98 8.70 1.45
N PRO A 156 6.29 8.75 1.80
CA PRO A 156 7.26 7.71 1.40
C PRO A 156 6.89 6.29 1.83
N ARG A 157 6.20 6.11 2.94
CA ARG A 157 5.71 4.79 3.38
C ARG A 157 4.76 4.15 2.39
N TYR A 158 3.83 4.92 1.81
CA TYR A 158 2.70 4.39 1.02
C TYR A 158 2.92 4.47 -0.49
N LEU A 159 3.57 5.54 -0.98
CA LEU A 159 3.84 5.66 -2.40
C LEU A 159 5.07 4.87 -2.79
N LYS A 160 4.88 3.93 -3.72
CA LYS A 160 5.90 2.95 -4.10
C LYS A 160 7.04 3.57 -4.91
N LEU A 161 6.81 4.70 -5.63
CA LEU A 161 7.80 5.30 -6.51
C LEU A 161 9.02 5.83 -5.74
N LEU A 162 10.20 5.46 -6.21
CA LEU A 162 11.48 6.09 -5.93
C LEU A 162 12.19 6.36 -7.26
N GLU A 163 12.31 7.62 -7.64
CA GLU A 163 13.14 8.01 -8.77
C GLU A 163 14.58 8.11 -8.34
N ILE A 164 15.47 7.46 -9.09
CA ILE A 164 16.92 7.56 -8.94
C ILE A 164 17.47 8.31 -10.14
N ILE A 165 18.13 9.43 -9.87
CA ILE A 165 18.62 10.35 -10.88
C ILE A 165 20.15 10.44 -10.77
N PRO A 166 20.90 9.62 -11.54
CA PRO A 166 22.34 9.76 -11.65
C PRO A 166 22.72 10.98 -12.46
N THR A 167 23.82 11.60 -12.13
CA THR A 167 24.51 12.58 -12.99
C THR A 167 25.48 11.87 -13.93
N LYS A 168 26.10 12.59 -14.86
CA LYS A 168 27.14 12.01 -15.72
C LYS A 168 28.37 11.52 -14.97
N ASP A 169 28.61 12.03 -13.77
CA ASP A 169 29.77 11.71 -12.94
C ASP A 169 29.47 10.61 -11.91
N THR A 170 28.22 10.27 -11.69
CA THR A 170 27.78 9.27 -10.70
C THR A 170 28.32 7.89 -11.05
N ASP A 171 28.96 7.24 -10.07
CA ASP A 171 29.49 5.88 -10.22
C ASP A 171 28.36 4.85 -10.43
N LYS A 172 28.58 3.90 -11.34
CA LYS A 172 27.62 2.84 -11.65
C LYS A 172 27.31 1.96 -10.41
N ASP A 173 28.31 1.66 -9.60
CA ASP A 173 28.15 0.87 -8.39
C ASP A 173 27.17 1.55 -7.41
N SER A 174 27.20 2.90 -7.31
CA SER A 174 26.27 3.68 -6.50
C SER A 174 24.84 3.59 -7.02
N VAL A 175 24.65 3.66 -8.33
CA VAL A 175 23.33 3.53 -8.97
C VAL A 175 22.76 2.12 -8.80
N GLU A 176 23.57 1.08 -9.02
CA GLU A 176 23.17 -0.31 -8.84
C GLU A 176 22.82 -0.61 -7.38
N PHE A 177 23.63 -0.10 -6.45
CA PHE A 177 23.38 -0.26 -5.02
C PHE A 177 22.07 0.41 -4.60
N PHE A 178 21.83 1.68 -4.99
CA PHE A 178 20.59 2.38 -4.61
C PHE A 178 19.36 1.79 -5.30
N SER A 179 19.51 1.24 -6.50
CA SER A 179 18.41 0.52 -7.15
C SER A 179 18.04 -0.72 -6.35
N TRP A 180 19.03 -1.50 -5.94
CA TRP A 180 18.81 -2.67 -5.08
C TRP A 180 18.30 -2.27 -3.68
N PHE A 181 18.92 -1.29 -3.03
CA PHE A 181 18.54 -0.84 -1.69
C PHE A 181 17.10 -0.27 -1.66
N GLY A 182 16.76 0.52 -2.66
CA GLY A 182 15.40 1.03 -2.84
C GLY A 182 14.39 -0.10 -3.01
N GLU A 183 14.67 -1.07 -3.86
CA GLU A 183 13.76 -2.19 -4.15
C GLU A 183 13.65 -3.16 -2.97
N TYR A 184 14.76 -3.66 -2.44
CA TYR A 184 14.74 -4.73 -1.44
C TYR A 184 14.67 -4.25 0.00
N ARG A 185 15.29 -3.09 0.33
CA ARG A 185 15.37 -2.62 1.71
C ARG A 185 14.35 -1.53 2.04
N LEU A 186 13.98 -0.70 1.06
CA LEU A 186 13.00 0.37 1.24
C LEU A 186 11.62 0.04 0.66
N GLY A 187 11.45 -1.12 0.01
CA GLY A 187 10.15 -1.53 -0.53
C GLY A 187 9.66 -0.70 -1.70
N LYS A 188 10.57 -0.05 -2.44
CA LYS A 188 10.22 0.88 -3.51
C LYS A 188 10.17 0.21 -4.88
N GLY A 189 9.37 0.79 -5.75
CA GLY A 189 9.49 0.64 -7.19
C GLY A 189 10.51 1.66 -7.70
N VAL A 190 11.68 1.18 -8.09
CA VAL A 190 12.76 2.07 -8.52
C VAL A 190 12.64 2.38 -10.01
N VAL A 191 12.68 3.67 -10.32
CA VAL A 191 12.70 4.19 -11.70
C VAL A 191 13.99 4.99 -11.90
N LEU A 192 14.82 4.54 -12.86
CA LEU A 192 16.00 5.31 -13.27
C LEU A 192 15.56 6.44 -14.20
N CYS A 193 15.83 7.68 -13.80
CA CYS A 193 15.48 8.88 -14.53
C CYS A 193 16.71 9.57 -15.09
N LYS A 194 16.56 10.25 -16.22
CA LYS A 194 17.56 11.22 -16.66
C LYS A 194 17.47 12.48 -15.80
N ASP A 195 18.58 13.21 -15.70
CA ASP A 195 18.67 14.48 -14.96
C ASP A 195 18.00 15.61 -15.77
N THR A 196 16.67 15.56 -15.82
CA THR A 196 15.81 16.52 -16.55
C THR A 196 14.85 17.21 -15.57
N PRO A 197 14.35 18.41 -15.84
CA PRO A 197 13.45 19.14 -14.94
C PRO A 197 12.21 18.31 -14.57
N ASN A 198 11.93 18.17 -13.28
CA ASN A 198 10.82 17.39 -12.70
C ASN A 198 10.85 15.89 -13.06
N PHE A 199 11.98 15.39 -13.53
CA PHE A 199 12.26 13.97 -13.85
C PHE A 199 11.16 13.34 -14.70
N ILE A 200 10.52 12.24 -14.24
CA ILE A 200 9.44 11.56 -14.98
C ILE A 200 8.07 11.78 -14.31
N GLY A 201 7.94 11.44 -13.04
CA GLY A 201 6.66 11.42 -12.37
C GLY A 201 5.98 12.79 -12.35
N ASN A 202 6.67 13.79 -11.85
CA ASN A 202 6.15 15.17 -11.81
C ASN A 202 6.00 15.75 -13.20
N ARG A 203 6.93 15.48 -14.13
CA ARG A 203 6.85 15.96 -15.52
C ARG A 203 5.53 15.54 -16.19
N VAL A 204 5.19 14.25 -16.11
CA VAL A 204 3.95 13.70 -16.66
C VAL A 204 2.74 14.26 -15.93
N ALA A 205 2.75 14.27 -14.59
CA ALA A 205 1.60 14.71 -13.79
C ALA A 205 1.25 16.18 -14.04
N PHE A 206 2.27 17.08 -14.05
CA PHE A 206 2.02 18.51 -14.25
C PHE A 206 1.67 18.83 -15.70
N GLY A 207 2.29 18.16 -16.69
CA GLY A 207 1.93 18.36 -18.10
C GLY A 207 0.50 17.92 -18.43
N THR A 208 0.07 16.76 -17.89
CA THR A 208 -1.31 16.27 -18.10
C THR A 208 -2.31 17.00 -17.21
N GLY A 209 -1.94 17.35 -15.97
CA GLY A 209 -2.80 18.06 -15.03
C GLY A 209 -3.08 19.51 -15.45
N ALA A 210 -2.11 20.21 -16.01
CA ALA A 210 -2.31 21.55 -16.54
C ALA A 210 -3.30 21.56 -17.71
N PHE A 211 -3.17 20.60 -18.65
CA PHE A 211 -4.17 20.40 -19.70
C PHE A 211 -5.55 20.12 -19.14
N ALA A 212 -5.65 19.20 -18.17
CA ALA A 212 -6.92 18.81 -17.58
C ALA A 212 -7.65 20.03 -16.99
N MET A 213 -6.93 20.88 -16.24
CA MET A 213 -7.50 22.09 -15.65
C MET A 213 -8.00 23.07 -16.72
N ASP A 214 -7.22 23.31 -17.76
CA ASP A 214 -7.60 24.21 -18.88
C ASP A 214 -8.81 23.66 -19.63
N TYR A 215 -8.84 22.37 -19.92
CA TYR A 215 -9.96 21.70 -20.60
C TYR A 215 -11.24 21.74 -19.76
N ILE A 216 -11.16 21.49 -18.48
CA ILE A 216 -12.29 21.52 -17.53
C ILE A 216 -12.92 22.91 -17.51
N LEU A 217 -12.11 23.97 -17.36
CA LEU A 217 -12.59 25.35 -17.31
C LEU A 217 -13.21 25.77 -18.64
N LYS A 218 -12.58 25.47 -19.77
CA LYS A 218 -13.07 25.84 -21.11
C LYS A 218 -14.40 25.15 -21.47
N ASN A 219 -14.64 23.95 -20.95
CA ASN A 219 -15.83 23.16 -21.31
C ASN A 219 -16.89 23.14 -20.20
N GLY A 220 -16.76 23.96 -19.15
CA GLY A 220 -17.77 24.13 -18.11
C GLY A 220 -18.09 22.87 -17.30
N TYR A 221 -17.07 22.10 -16.94
CA TYR A 221 -17.24 20.98 -16.00
C TYR A 221 -17.22 21.49 -14.56
N THR A 222 -18.05 20.89 -13.72
CA THR A 222 -18.03 21.14 -12.27
C THR A 222 -17.01 20.26 -11.58
N VAL A 223 -16.61 20.64 -10.36
CA VAL A 223 -15.69 19.85 -9.52
C VAL A 223 -16.23 18.44 -9.26
N ASP A 224 -17.52 18.33 -8.94
CA ASP A 224 -18.18 17.04 -8.68
C ASP A 224 -18.22 16.14 -9.93
N GLU A 225 -18.52 16.70 -11.11
CA GLU A 225 -18.51 15.95 -12.37
C GLU A 225 -17.14 15.34 -12.66
N VAL A 226 -16.10 16.16 -12.54
CA VAL A 226 -14.71 15.71 -12.80
C VAL A 226 -14.30 14.61 -11.85
N ASP A 227 -14.51 14.78 -10.56
CA ASP A 227 -14.04 13.77 -9.59
C ASP A 227 -14.88 12.48 -9.63
N ALA A 228 -16.16 12.55 -9.99
CA ALA A 228 -16.98 11.36 -10.24
C ALA A 228 -16.48 10.53 -11.45
N ILE A 229 -15.93 11.20 -12.48
CA ILE A 229 -15.47 10.57 -13.72
C ILE A 229 -14.02 10.12 -13.61
N THR A 230 -13.12 10.94 -13.01
CA THR A 230 -11.66 10.76 -13.10
C THR A 230 -11.06 9.89 -12.00
N GLY A 231 -11.87 9.18 -11.23
CA GLY A 231 -11.46 8.25 -10.17
C GLY A 231 -11.30 6.80 -10.65
N PRO A 232 -11.79 5.83 -9.85
CA PRO A 232 -11.67 4.39 -10.13
C PRO A 232 -12.24 3.96 -11.49
N LEU A 233 -13.19 4.70 -12.02
CA LEU A 233 -13.80 4.45 -13.33
C LEU A 233 -12.75 4.37 -14.46
N ILE A 234 -11.74 5.25 -14.41
CA ILE A 234 -10.66 5.30 -15.41
C ILE A 234 -9.31 4.80 -14.85
N GLY A 235 -9.36 3.98 -13.80
CA GLY A 235 -8.17 3.35 -13.22
C GLY A 235 -7.31 4.26 -12.34
N ARG A 236 -7.86 5.36 -11.81
CA ARG A 236 -7.19 6.25 -10.86
C ARG A 236 -7.71 6.03 -9.43
N PRO A 237 -7.01 6.52 -8.39
CA PRO A 237 -7.49 6.44 -7.00
C PRO A 237 -8.81 7.17 -6.78
N LYS A 238 -9.48 6.89 -5.66
CA LYS A 238 -10.72 7.57 -5.26
C LYS A 238 -10.55 9.08 -5.04
N THR A 239 -9.33 9.56 -4.87
CA THR A 239 -9.02 11.00 -4.77
C THR A 239 -9.27 11.73 -6.09
N ALA A 240 -9.38 11.03 -7.21
CA ALA A 240 -9.67 11.59 -8.53
C ALA A 240 -8.75 12.79 -8.89
N THR A 241 -9.31 13.94 -9.32
CA THR A 241 -8.53 15.10 -9.76
C THR A 241 -8.49 16.21 -8.69
N PHE A 242 -9.62 16.78 -8.32
CA PHE A 242 -9.65 17.94 -7.42
C PHE A 242 -9.39 17.58 -5.97
N ARG A 243 -9.89 16.44 -5.51
CA ARG A 243 -9.52 15.91 -4.18
C ARG A 243 -8.02 15.63 -4.07
N LEU A 244 -7.36 15.19 -5.16
CA LEU A 244 -5.91 15.00 -5.16
C LEU A 244 -5.19 16.34 -5.01
N ILE A 245 -5.62 17.40 -5.72
CA ILE A 245 -5.01 18.73 -5.61
C ILE A 245 -5.18 19.27 -4.18
N ASP A 246 -6.37 19.14 -3.57
CA ASP A 246 -6.61 19.52 -2.17
C ASP A 246 -5.73 18.73 -1.18
N LEU A 247 -5.45 17.46 -1.45
CA LEU A 247 -4.59 16.61 -0.62
C LEU A 247 -3.12 17.04 -0.72
N VAL A 248 -2.63 17.33 -1.92
CA VAL A 248 -1.25 17.82 -2.17
C VAL A 248 -1.08 19.22 -1.59
N GLY A 249 -2.08 20.06 -1.75
CA GLY A 249 -2.11 21.48 -1.42
C GLY A 249 -1.95 22.35 -2.65
N LEU A 250 -2.85 23.32 -2.78
CA LEU A 250 -2.90 24.23 -3.92
C LEU A 250 -1.61 25.05 -4.07
N ASP A 251 -1.01 25.44 -2.96
CA ASP A 251 0.27 26.13 -2.89
C ASP A 251 1.43 25.30 -3.50
N VAL A 252 1.46 24.02 -3.18
CA VAL A 252 2.48 23.09 -3.72
C VAL A 252 2.24 22.86 -5.21
N TRP A 253 0.98 22.63 -5.60
CA TRP A 253 0.62 22.42 -7.01
C TRP A 253 1.00 23.63 -7.89
N ASP A 254 0.64 24.83 -7.48
CA ASP A 254 0.96 26.06 -8.20
C ASP A 254 2.47 26.31 -8.27
N HIS A 255 3.17 26.14 -7.14
CA HIS A 255 4.63 26.33 -7.08
C HIS A 255 5.38 25.41 -8.04
N VAL A 256 5.06 24.14 -8.07
CA VAL A 256 5.72 23.17 -8.98
C VAL A 256 5.41 23.49 -10.44
N GLY A 257 4.16 23.80 -10.78
CA GLY A 257 3.76 24.16 -12.13
C GLY A 257 4.47 25.42 -12.66
N ARG A 258 4.52 26.48 -11.86
CA ARG A 258 5.20 27.73 -12.22
C ARG A 258 6.71 27.56 -12.38
N ASN A 259 7.33 26.74 -11.53
CA ASN A 259 8.77 26.48 -11.61
C ASN A 259 9.15 25.58 -12.80
N LEU A 260 8.25 24.70 -13.24
CA LEU A 260 8.51 23.82 -14.36
C LEU A 260 8.56 24.57 -15.71
N ALA A 261 7.62 25.46 -15.96
CA ALA A 261 7.49 26.14 -17.26
C ALA A 261 8.79 26.80 -17.79
N PRO A 262 9.54 27.59 -16.99
CA PRO A 262 10.80 28.19 -17.47
C PRO A 262 11.93 27.18 -17.71
N LEU A 263 11.87 25.99 -17.08
CA LEU A 263 12.90 24.96 -17.19
C LEU A 263 12.75 24.07 -18.42
N ILE A 264 11.57 24.08 -19.07
CA ILE A 264 11.25 23.24 -20.25
C ILE A 264 10.85 24.10 -21.47
N PRO A 265 11.64 25.11 -21.90
CA PRO A 265 11.24 26.03 -22.96
C PRO A 265 11.03 25.34 -24.32
N HIS A 266 11.61 24.17 -24.53
CA HIS A 266 11.52 23.38 -25.78
C HIS A 266 10.26 22.48 -25.80
N ASP A 267 9.61 22.23 -24.68
CA ASP A 267 8.38 21.44 -24.59
C ASP A 267 7.17 22.30 -24.96
N LYS A 268 6.82 22.31 -26.26
CA LYS A 268 5.70 23.12 -26.75
C LYS A 268 4.37 22.79 -26.12
N LEU A 269 4.07 21.51 -25.92
CA LEU A 269 2.83 21.08 -25.28
C LEU A 269 2.79 21.47 -23.80
N GLY A 270 3.90 21.23 -23.07
CA GLY A 270 4.02 21.66 -21.68
C GLY A 270 3.90 23.19 -21.54
N GLN A 271 4.52 23.96 -22.43
CA GLN A 271 4.43 25.43 -22.41
C GLN A 271 3.01 25.95 -22.66
N GLU A 272 2.27 25.33 -23.59
CA GLU A 272 0.90 25.70 -23.91
C GLU A 272 -0.01 25.62 -22.68
N TYR A 273 0.05 24.49 -21.96
CA TYR A 273 -0.88 24.25 -20.85
C TYR A 273 -0.42 24.85 -19.51
N LEU A 274 0.88 24.81 -19.22
CA LEU A 274 1.43 25.40 -17.98
C LEU A 274 1.32 26.94 -17.94
N LYS A 275 1.17 27.60 -19.09
CA LYS A 275 0.99 29.04 -19.23
C LYS A 275 -0.46 29.45 -19.49
N ALA A 276 -1.43 28.53 -19.45
CA ALA A 276 -2.83 28.85 -19.69
C ALA A 276 -3.36 29.87 -18.65
N GLU A 277 -3.96 30.95 -19.12
CA GLU A 277 -4.37 32.09 -18.28
C GLU A 277 -5.51 31.72 -17.28
N ALA A 278 -6.52 30.99 -17.75
CA ALA A 278 -7.68 30.67 -16.93
C ALA A 278 -7.33 29.81 -15.69
N PRO A 279 -6.57 28.71 -15.82
CA PRO A 279 -6.04 27.98 -14.66
C PRO A 279 -5.18 28.82 -13.74
N ALA A 280 -4.26 29.65 -14.30
CA ALA A 280 -3.39 30.50 -13.51
C ALA A 280 -4.15 31.54 -12.68
N LYS A 281 -5.18 32.15 -13.27
CA LYS A 281 -6.06 33.11 -12.59
C LYS A 281 -6.86 32.44 -11.45
N LEU A 282 -7.45 31.27 -11.73
CA LEU A 282 -8.17 30.51 -10.71
C LEU A 282 -7.25 30.19 -9.51
N MET A 283 -6.08 29.60 -9.76
CA MET A 283 -5.14 29.24 -8.72
C MET A 283 -4.67 30.45 -7.89
N SER A 284 -4.32 31.58 -8.55
CA SER A 284 -3.94 32.82 -7.85
C SER A 284 -5.06 33.29 -6.92
N THR A 285 -6.32 33.30 -7.39
CA THR A 285 -7.47 33.73 -6.58
C THR A 285 -7.68 32.84 -5.35
N LEU A 286 -7.54 31.50 -5.50
CA LEU A 286 -7.69 30.58 -4.39
C LEU A 286 -6.56 30.75 -3.36
N LEU A 287 -5.33 30.97 -3.82
CA LEU A 287 -4.16 31.21 -2.97
C LEU A 287 -4.28 32.54 -2.20
N GLU A 288 -4.75 33.62 -2.84
CA GLU A 288 -5.02 34.92 -2.21
C GLU A 288 -6.07 34.80 -1.09
N ARG A 289 -7.08 33.93 -1.29
CA ARG A 289 -8.08 33.59 -0.26
C ARG A 289 -7.55 32.66 0.83
N LYS A 290 -6.27 32.22 0.74
CA LYS A 290 -5.66 31.22 1.63
C LYS A 290 -6.40 29.86 1.64
N TRP A 291 -7.01 29.50 0.54
CA TRP A 291 -7.65 28.21 0.35
C TRP A 291 -6.61 27.22 -0.18
N LEU A 292 -5.98 26.49 0.73
CA LEU A 292 -4.85 25.62 0.43
C LEU A 292 -5.20 24.13 0.40
N GLY A 293 -6.50 23.81 0.34
CA GLY A 293 -6.98 22.43 0.38
C GLY A 293 -7.09 21.89 1.81
N ASN A 294 -6.73 20.62 2.00
CA ASN A 294 -6.84 19.93 3.29
C ASN A 294 -6.09 20.63 4.43
N LYS A 295 -5.01 21.37 4.13
CA LYS A 295 -4.21 22.13 5.12
C LYS A 295 -5.05 23.19 5.85
N THR A 296 -5.95 23.82 5.14
CA THR A 296 -6.83 24.88 5.65
C THR A 296 -8.30 24.46 5.75
N LYS A 297 -8.61 23.20 5.43
CA LYS A 297 -9.94 22.62 5.34
C LYS A 297 -10.85 23.28 4.27
N VAL A 298 -10.26 24.09 3.41
CA VAL A 298 -10.91 24.78 2.29
C VAL A 298 -9.97 24.78 1.09
N GLY A 299 -10.45 24.33 -0.04
CA GLY A 299 -9.80 24.31 -1.35
C GLY A 299 -10.85 24.17 -2.43
N PHE A 300 -10.72 23.21 -3.33
CA PHE A 300 -11.80 22.81 -4.25
C PHE A 300 -12.97 22.17 -3.51
N TYR A 301 -12.70 21.65 -2.32
CA TYR A 301 -13.73 21.20 -1.38
C TYR A 301 -13.62 21.94 -0.05
N LYS A 302 -14.78 22.12 0.60
CA LYS A 302 -14.90 22.67 1.94
C LYS A 302 -15.62 21.68 2.84
N GLU A 303 -15.02 21.34 3.99
CA GLU A 303 -15.70 20.54 5.01
C GLU A 303 -16.71 21.42 5.74
N VAL A 304 -17.98 21.01 5.72
CA VAL A 304 -19.10 21.65 6.45
C VAL A 304 -19.76 20.61 7.35
N ARG A 305 -20.51 21.09 8.36
CA ARG A 305 -21.38 20.22 9.15
C ARG A 305 -22.80 20.40 8.67
N GLY A 306 -23.43 19.31 8.23
CA GLY A 306 -24.85 19.30 7.85
C GLY A 306 -25.77 19.52 9.05
N GLU A 307 -27.04 19.72 8.81
CA GLU A 307 -28.09 19.93 9.85
C GLU A 307 -28.20 18.73 10.81
N ASP A 308 -27.86 17.52 10.34
CA ASP A 308 -27.80 16.29 11.15
C ASP A 308 -26.48 16.11 11.92
N GLY A 309 -25.59 17.12 11.92
CA GLY A 309 -24.30 17.11 12.57
C GLY A 309 -23.23 16.27 11.86
N LYS A 310 -23.56 15.60 10.74
CA LYS A 310 -22.60 14.84 9.94
C LYS A 310 -21.70 15.74 9.11
N ARG A 311 -20.51 15.24 8.80
CA ARG A 311 -19.58 15.94 7.92
C ARG A 311 -20.02 15.81 6.48
N GLU A 312 -20.15 16.95 5.81
CA GLU A 312 -20.36 17.06 4.37
C GLU A 312 -19.18 17.74 3.71
N PHE A 313 -18.99 17.50 2.41
CA PHE A 313 -17.97 18.15 1.61
C PHE A 313 -18.67 18.87 0.46
N TRP A 314 -18.68 20.18 0.54
CA TRP A 314 -19.23 21.01 -0.52
C TRP A 314 -18.17 21.31 -1.56
N SER A 315 -18.53 21.23 -2.84
CA SER A 315 -17.63 21.48 -3.96
C SER A 315 -17.64 22.95 -4.39
N LEU A 316 -16.49 23.43 -4.87
CA LEU A 316 -16.35 24.78 -5.39
C LEU A 316 -17.03 24.90 -6.75
N ASP A 317 -17.97 25.84 -6.91
CA ASP A 317 -18.41 26.30 -8.21
C ASP A 317 -17.31 27.14 -8.85
N LEU A 318 -16.80 26.68 -10.01
CA LEU A 318 -15.64 27.29 -10.66
C LEU A 318 -15.95 28.64 -11.33
N ASN A 319 -17.23 29.01 -11.47
CA ASN A 319 -17.64 30.28 -12.04
C ASN A 319 -17.87 31.34 -10.96
N THR A 320 -18.62 30.99 -9.88
CA THR A 320 -18.97 31.91 -8.81
C THR A 320 -17.92 31.99 -7.71
N LEU A 321 -17.07 30.95 -7.61
CA LEU A 321 -16.09 30.74 -6.53
C LEU A 321 -16.76 30.68 -5.15
N GLU A 322 -17.94 30.07 -5.10
CA GLU A 322 -18.68 29.72 -3.89
C GLU A 322 -18.76 28.20 -3.72
N HIS A 323 -18.79 27.72 -2.48
CA HIS A 323 -18.97 26.28 -2.23
C HIS A 323 -20.45 25.93 -2.18
N VAL A 324 -20.82 24.92 -2.96
CA VAL A 324 -22.20 24.45 -3.10
C VAL A 324 -22.34 23.00 -2.63
N PRO A 325 -23.52 22.58 -2.16
CA PRO A 325 -23.77 21.20 -1.78
C PRO A 325 -23.53 20.21 -2.93
N PRO A 326 -23.11 18.96 -2.64
CA PRO A 326 -22.84 17.97 -3.66
C PRO A 326 -24.11 17.62 -4.46
N THR A 327 -23.95 17.48 -5.77
CA THR A 327 -25.04 17.13 -6.69
C THR A 327 -24.99 15.66 -7.09
N LYS A 328 -26.16 15.02 -7.26
CA LYS A 328 -26.26 13.66 -7.80
C LYS A 328 -26.08 13.71 -9.31
N LEU A 329 -24.96 13.17 -9.78
CA LEU A 329 -24.60 13.14 -11.20
C LEU A 329 -25.10 11.84 -11.85
N ARG A 330 -25.56 11.94 -13.10
CA ARG A 330 -25.98 10.79 -13.90
C ARG A 330 -25.50 10.98 -15.32
N PHE A 331 -24.64 10.05 -15.75
CA PHE A 331 -24.17 9.94 -17.13
C PHE A 331 -24.39 8.51 -17.60
N ASP A 332 -24.93 8.33 -18.78
CA ASP A 332 -25.24 7.01 -19.34
C ASP A 332 -23.96 6.21 -19.62
N SER A 333 -22.91 6.86 -20.10
CA SER A 333 -21.59 6.25 -20.29
C SER A 333 -20.99 5.73 -18.99
N VAL A 334 -21.11 6.49 -17.89
CA VAL A 334 -20.62 6.10 -16.56
C VAL A 334 -21.40 4.90 -16.03
N LYS A 335 -22.73 4.90 -16.21
CA LYS A 335 -23.59 3.78 -15.82
C LYS A 335 -23.22 2.51 -16.61
N ALA A 336 -23.05 2.62 -17.93
CA ALA A 336 -22.67 1.50 -18.78
C ALA A 336 -21.29 0.92 -18.46
N ALA A 337 -20.34 1.79 -18.06
CA ALA A 337 -18.97 1.38 -17.79
C ALA A 337 -18.73 0.85 -16.35
N LYS A 338 -19.60 1.21 -15.39
CA LYS A 338 -19.37 0.98 -13.96
C LYS A 338 -19.15 -0.49 -13.60
N ASP A 339 -19.91 -1.38 -14.22
CA ASP A 339 -19.90 -2.81 -13.91
C ASP A 339 -19.05 -3.63 -14.91
N VAL A 340 -18.33 -2.95 -15.82
CA VAL A 340 -17.42 -3.61 -16.78
C VAL A 340 -16.12 -3.98 -16.08
N GLU A 341 -15.81 -5.26 -16.03
CA GLU A 341 -14.55 -5.76 -15.51
C GLU A 341 -13.38 -5.43 -16.45
N GLY A 342 -12.25 -5.12 -15.88
CA GLY A 342 -11.03 -4.78 -16.61
C GLY A 342 -10.99 -3.33 -17.12
N LEU A 343 -9.87 -2.66 -16.86
CA LEU A 343 -9.68 -1.24 -17.20
C LEU A 343 -9.81 -0.98 -18.71
N GLY A 344 -9.18 -1.82 -19.54
CA GLY A 344 -9.18 -1.63 -21.00
C GLY A 344 -10.57 -1.69 -21.61
N ASP A 345 -11.40 -2.64 -21.17
CA ASP A 345 -12.76 -2.82 -21.71
C ASP A 345 -13.70 -1.72 -21.19
N ARG A 346 -13.55 -1.32 -19.93
CA ARG A 346 -14.27 -0.19 -19.36
C ARG A 346 -13.97 1.12 -20.08
N LEU A 347 -12.68 1.38 -20.37
CA LEU A 347 -12.30 2.56 -21.16
C LEU A 347 -12.83 2.52 -22.60
N LYS A 348 -12.90 1.36 -23.25
CA LYS A 348 -13.51 1.25 -24.60
C LYS A 348 -14.97 1.70 -24.58
N VAL A 349 -15.75 1.22 -23.60
CA VAL A 349 -17.17 1.66 -23.44
C VAL A 349 -17.26 3.19 -23.30
N LEU A 350 -16.41 3.79 -22.46
CA LEU A 350 -16.38 5.24 -22.27
C LEU A 350 -15.94 6.00 -23.55
N LEU A 351 -14.95 5.49 -24.26
CA LEU A 351 -14.42 6.15 -25.47
C LEU A 351 -15.34 6.00 -26.70
N GLU A 352 -16.29 5.07 -26.69
CA GLU A 352 -17.29 4.89 -27.74
C GLU A 352 -18.58 5.69 -27.50
N ALA A 353 -18.84 6.09 -26.24
CA ALA A 353 -19.99 6.92 -25.90
C ALA A 353 -19.80 8.39 -26.32
N ASP A 354 -20.90 9.16 -26.31
CA ASP A 354 -20.92 10.57 -26.76
C ASP A 354 -21.73 11.47 -25.79
N ASP A 355 -21.47 11.32 -24.48
CA ASP A 355 -21.97 12.26 -23.48
C ASP A 355 -20.84 13.12 -22.90
N LYS A 356 -21.20 14.06 -22.02
CA LYS A 356 -20.24 14.98 -21.38
C LYS A 356 -19.12 14.21 -20.65
N ALA A 357 -19.46 13.11 -19.96
CA ALA A 357 -18.45 12.30 -19.24
C ALA A 357 -17.49 11.58 -20.22
N ALA A 358 -18.02 10.99 -21.27
CA ALA A 358 -17.23 10.36 -22.33
C ALA A 358 -16.27 11.34 -23.00
N ASN A 359 -16.71 12.57 -23.25
CA ASN A 359 -15.89 13.62 -23.88
C ASN A 359 -14.73 14.04 -22.99
N LEU A 360 -14.93 14.14 -21.65
CA LEU A 360 -13.83 14.36 -20.70
C LEU A 360 -12.82 13.21 -20.73
N VAL A 361 -13.31 11.96 -20.66
CA VAL A 361 -12.42 10.79 -20.69
C VAL A 361 -11.63 10.71 -22.00
N LYS A 362 -12.25 10.99 -23.16
CA LYS A 362 -11.55 11.06 -24.47
C LYS A 362 -10.42 12.09 -24.44
N ALA A 363 -10.73 13.32 -24.03
CA ALA A 363 -9.75 14.41 -24.01
C ALA A 363 -8.57 14.09 -23.10
N LEU A 364 -8.84 13.68 -21.85
CA LEU A 364 -7.78 13.37 -20.87
C LEU A 364 -6.94 12.16 -21.29
N THR A 365 -7.55 11.13 -21.86
CA THR A 365 -6.85 9.91 -22.29
C THR A 365 -5.95 10.21 -23.50
N TYR A 366 -6.47 10.87 -24.53
CA TYR A 366 -5.71 11.16 -25.75
C TYR A 366 -4.59 12.16 -25.49
N GLN A 367 -4.83 13.19 -24.69
CA GLN A 367 -3.78 14.12 -24.31
C GLN A 367 -2.69 13.45 -23.46
N SER A 368 -3.06 12.57 -22.54
CA SER A 368 -2.08 11.81 -21.75
C SER A 368 -1.16 10.98 -22.64
N PHE A 369 -1.69 10.32 -23.67
CA PHE A 369 -0.89 9.57 -24.64
C PHE A 369 -0.01 10.48 -25.51
N GLN A 370 -0.58 11.59 -25.98
CA GLN A 370 0.16 12.59 -26.74
C GLN A 370 1.34 13.13 -25.93
N TYR A 371 1.09 13.59 -24.69
CA TYR A 371 2.12 14.19 -23.84
C TYR A 371 3.19 13.16 -23.44
N ALA A 372 2.79 12.00 -22.95
CA ALA A 372 3.72 10.95 -22.56
C ALA A 372 4.63 10.51 -23.71
N SER A 373 4.10 10.44 -24.94
CA SER A 373 4.91 10.11 -26.11
C SER A 373 5.83 11.26 -26.56
N SER A 374 5.43 12.53 -26.36
CA SER A 374 6.20 13.70 -26.80
C SER A 374 7.46 13.94 -25.97
N ILE A 375 7.47 13.53 -24.70
CA ILE A 375 8.61 13.73 -23.79
C ILE A 375 9.68 12.63 -23.89
N ILE A 376 9.47 11.60 -24.70
CA ILE A 376 10.48 10.60 -25.05
C ILE A 376 11.18 11.04 -26.33
N PRO A 377 12.52 10.98 -26.44
CA PRO A 377 13.48 10.36 -25.51
C PRO A 377 14.10 11.31 -24.47
N GLU A 378 13.52 12.47 -24.22
CA GLU A 378 14.08 13.44 -23.25
C GLU A 378 14.21 12.85 -21.84
N VAL A 379 13.09 12.34 -21.29
CA VAL A 379 13.04 11.89 -19.90
C VAL A 379 13.41 10.41 -19.71
N ALA A 380 13.22 9.58 -20.74
CA ALA A 380 13.52 8.16 -20.75
C ALA A 380 13.73 7.62 -22.16
N ASP A 381 14.47 6.52 -22.32
CA ASP A 381 14.70 5.85 -23.61
C ASP A 381 13.63 4.83 -23.97
N THR A 382 12.87 4.36 -22.99
CA THR A 382 11.78 3.36 -23.13
C THR A 382 10.51 3.87 -22.46
N VAL A 383 9.39 3.26 -22.80
CA VAL A 383 8.08 3.64 -22.25
C VAL A 383 7.86 3.19 -20.79
N LYS A 384 8.55 2.11 -20.36
CA LYS A 384 8.36 1.50 -19.04
C LYS A 384 8.58 2.46 -17.85
N PRO A 385 9.65 3.27 -17.79
CA PRO A 385 9.86 4.23 -16.70
C PRO A 385 8.69 5.20 -16.52
N ILE A 386 8.04 5.61 -17.61
CA ILE A 386 6.88 6.52 -17.55
C ILE A 386 5.67 5.78 -16.96
N ASP A 387 5.38 4.56 -17.42
CA ASP A 387 4.27 3.78 -16.90
C ASP A 387 4.45 3.46 -15.42
N ASP A 388 5.65 3.05 -15.03
CA ASP A 388 5.96 2.73 -13.64
C ASP A 388 5.90 3.99 -12.74
N ALA A 389 6.39 5.13 -13.21
CA ALA A 389 6.32 6.38 -12.46
C ALA A 389 4.86 6.81 -12.21
N VAL A 390 3.99 6.67 -13.19
CA VAL A 390 2.56 7.00 -13.06
C VAL A 390 1.86 6.00 -12.13
N ARG A 391 2.13 4.70 -12.29
CA ARG A 391 1.52 3.66 -11.45
C ARG A 391 1.94 3.77 -9.99
N TRP A 392 3.23 3.97 -9.72
CA TRP A 392 3.80 3.93 -8.38
C TRP A 392 3.78 5.28 -7.66
N GLY A 393 3.86 6.39 -8.42
CA GLY A 393 3.84 7.75 -7.86
C GLY A 393 2.42 8.30 -7.64
N PHE A 394 1.45 7.85 -8.45
CA PHE A 394 0.07 8.35 -8.40
C PHE A 394 -0.96 7.25 -8.22
N MET A 395 -0.54 6.02 -7.92
CA MET A 395 -1.40 4.86 -7.64
C MET A 395 -2.38 4.52 -8.77
N HIS A 396 -2.01 4.79 -10.04
CA HIS A 396 -2.83 4.40 -11.18
C HIS A 396 -2.77 2.88 -11.39
N GLN A 397 -3.85 2.28 -11.90
CA GLN A 397 -3.90 0.85 -12.24
C GLN A 397 -3.00 0.50 -13.43
N ALA A 398 -2.83 1.44 -14.36
CA ALA A 398 -1.96 1.30 -15.53
C ALA A 398 -1.33 2.66 -15.88
N GLY A 399 -0.15 2.62 -16.47
CA GLY A 399 0.47 3.79 -17.07
C GLY A 399 -0.11 4.13 -18.45
N PRO A 400 0.30 5.26 -19.05
CA PRO A 400 -0.25 5.71 -20.32
C PRO A 400 -0.01 4.72 -21.48
N PHE A 401 1.17 4.14 -21.60
CA PHE A 401 1.49 3.20 -22.69
C PHE A 401 0.86 1.82 -22.46
N GLU A 402 0.77 1.35 -21.21
CA GLU A 402 0.00 0.16 -20.86
C GLU A 402 -1.48 0.33 -21.24
N THR A 403 -2.06 1.48 -20.94
CA THR A 403 -3.44 1.82 -21.27
C THR A 403 -3.64 1.89 -22.79
N TRP A 404 -2.67 2.46 -23.49
CA TRP A 404 -2.69 2.56 -24.95
C TRP A 404 -2.64 1.18 -25.62
N ASP A 405 -1.79 0.28 -25.14
CA ASP A 405 -1.76 -1.12 -25.58
C ASP A 405 -3.12 -1.83 -25.37
N MET A 406 -3.78 -1.62 -24.22
CA MET A 406 -5.11 -2.18 -23.92
C MET A 406 -6.19 -1.70 -24.90
N LEU A 407 -6.07 -0.47 -25.39
CA LEU A 407 -7.00 0.12 -26.35
C LEU A 407 -6.68 -0.23 -27.81
N GLY A 408 -5.45 -0.70 -28.08
CA GLY A 408 -4.92 -0.97 -29.41
C GLY A 408 -4.30 0.29 -30.04
N VAL A 409 -2.95 0.28 -30.17
CA VAL A 409 -2.17 1.49 -30.52
C VAL A 409 -2.56 2.04 -31.91
N ARG A 410 -2.63 1.18 -32.93
CA ARG A 410 -2.90 1.61 -34.32
C ARG A 410 -4.24 2.33 -34.47
N GLU A 411 -5.30 1.75 -33.91
CA GLU A 411 -6.63 2.34 -34.02
C GLU A 411 -6.75 3.61 -33.16
N THR A 412 -6.17 3.59 -31.97
CA THR A 412 -6.16 4.76 -31.08
C THR A 412 -5.40 5.94 -31.70
N VAL A 413 -4.26 5.72 -32.38
CA VAL A 413 -3.54 6.78 -33.10
C VAL A 413 -4.40 7.46 -34.16
N LYS A 414 -5.25 6.71 -34.88
CA LYS A 414 -6.18 7.30 -35.88
C LYS A 414 -7.23 8.19 -35.20
N ARG A 415 -7.83 7.67 -34.10
CA ARG A 415 -8.84 8.42 -33.32
C ARG A 415 -8.24 9.67 -32.68
N MET A 416 -7.05 9.57 -32.08
CA MET A 416 -6.31 10.70 -31.52
C MET A 416 -6.05 11.79 -32.57
N LYS A 417 -5.57 11.40 -33.75
CA LYS A 417 -5.33 12.36 -34.87
C LYS A 417 -6.61 13.06 -35.29
N ALA A 418 -7.71 12.33 -35.44
CA ALA A 418 -9.02 12.89 -35.77
C ALA A 418 -9.56 13.85 -34.71
N ALA A 419 -9.23 13.59 -33.41
CA ALA A 419 -9.62 14.43 -32.27
C ALA A 419 -8.65 15.60 -31.99
N GLY A 420 -7.59 15.79 -32.79
CA GLY A 420 -6.63 16.90 -32.62
C GLY A 420 -5.47 16.61 -31.66
N TYR A 421 -5.28 15.35 -31.24
CA TYR A 421 -4.19 14.91 -30.35
C TYR A 421 -3.18 14.00 -31.10
N PRO A 422 -2.35 14.51 -32.04
CA PRO A 422 -1.44 13.66 -32.81
C PRO A 422 -0.40 13.00 -31.90
N ALA A 423 -0.17 11.71 -32.10
CA ALA A 423 0.91 10.96 -31.43
C ALA A 423 2.29 11.46 -31.89
N ALA A 424 3.31 11.29 -31.05
CA ALA A 424 4.69 11.60 -31.38
C ALA A 424 5.14 10.83 -32.67
N ARG A 425 6.10 11.42 -33.40
CA ARG A 425 6.61 10.88 -34.65
C ARG A 425 7.09 9.43 -34.53
N TRP A 426 7.83 9.12 -33.48
CA TRP A 426 8.39 7.79 -33.26
C TRP A 426 7.31 6.69 -33.12
N VAL A 427 6.10 7.03 -32.59
CA VAL A 427 4.97 6.09 -32.50
C VAL A 427 4.50 5.70 -33.91
N ASN A 428 4.42 6.67 -34.82
CA ASN A 428 4.05 6.40 -36.22
C ASN A 428 5.15 5.59 -36.93
N GLU A 429 6.41 5.82 -36.63
CA GLU A 429 7.55 5.05 -37.17
C GLU A 429 7.52 3.61 -36.66
N MET A 430 7.26 3.39 -35.37
CA MET A 430 7.04 2.06 -34.75
C MET A 430 5.93 1.28 -35.47
N LEU A 431 4.77 1.93 -35.73
CA LEU A 431 3.65 1.30 -36.41
C LEU A 431 3.95 0.99 -37.89
N LYS A 432 4.74 1.83 -38.61
CA LYS A 432 5.21 1.57 -39.96
C LYS A 432 6.16 0.38 -40.04
N ALA A 433 6.97 0.17 -38.99
CA ALA A 433 7.85 -0.98 -38.85
C ALA A 433 7.10 -2.29 -38.49
N GLY A 434 5.77 -2.26 -38.46
CA GLY A 434 4.93 -3.43 -38.12
C GLY A 434 4.85 -3.76 -36.63
N ILE A 435 5.33 -2.87 -35.77
CA ILE A 435 5.25 -3.03 -34.32
C ILE A 435 3.97 -2.34 -33.79
N GLU A 436 3.03 -3.10 -33.23
CA GLU A 436 1.67 -2.64 -32.89
C GLU A 436 1.40 -2.49 -31.40
N SER A 437 2.40 -2.74 -30.53
CA SER A 437 2.32 -2.58 -29.08
C SER A 437 3.62 -2.06 -28.51
N PHE A 438 3.56 -1.37 -27.37
CA PHE A 438 4.73 -0.86 -26.67
C PHE A 438 5.42 -1.94 -25.83
N TYR A 439 4.66 -2.96 -25.41
CA TYR A 439 5.17 -4.11 -24.68
C TYR A 439 5.06 -5.38 -25.53
N GLN A 440 6.05 -6.25 -25.41
CA GLN A 440 6.01 -7.60 -25.94
C GLN A 440 5.48 -8.54 -24.88
N TYR A 441 4.44 -9.30 -25.21
CA TYR A 441 3.79 -10.24 -24.30
C TYR A 441 4.13 -11.67 -24.69
N GLN A 442 4.45 -12.50 -23.71
CA GLN A 442 4.60 -13.95 -23.91
C GLN A 442 3.24 -14.62 -23.81
N ARG A 443 2.89 -15.48 -24.76
CA ARG A 443 1.64 -16.27 -24.73
C ARG A 443 1.70 -17.29 -23.58
N SER A 444 0.64 -17.37 -22.80
CA SER A 444 0.55 -18.20 -21.59
C SER A 444 0.44 -19.72 -21.86
N SER A 445 0.23 -20.20 -23.07
CA SER A 445 0.33 -21.61 -23.47
C SER A 445 0.31 -21.82 -24.98
N PRO A 446 1.10 -22.77 -25.51
CA PRO A 446 1.02 -23.22 -26.93
C PRO A 446 -0.27 -24.03 -27.23
N THR A 447 -0.99 -24.48 -26.21
CA THR A 447 -2.11 -25.44 -26.36
C THR A 447 -3.49 -24.80 -26.46
N ASP A 448 -3.65 -23.51 -26.21
CA ASP A 448 -4.95 -22.83 -26.35
C ASP A 448 -5.19 -22.36 -27.79
N LYS A 449 -5.41 -23.32 -28.70
CA LYS A 449 -5.75 -23.07 -30.09
C LYS A 449 -7.14 -22.45 -30.32
N ARG A 450 -7.99 -22.32 -29.29
CA ARG A 450 -9.39 -21.88 -29.43
C ARG A 450 -9.58 -20.37 -29.44
N ARG A 451 -8.55 -19.60 -29.18
CA ARG A 451 -8.58 -18.12 -29.23
C ARG A 451 -7.39 -17.56 -30.02
N ALA A 452 -7.32 -17.83 -31.30
CA ALA A 452 -6.53 -16.99 -32.17
C ALA A 452 -7.18 -15.59 -32.19
N PRO A 453 -6.48 -14.50 -31.84
CA PRO A 453 -7.07 -13.17 -31.90
C PRO A 453 -7.41 -12.83 -33.36
N ARG A 454 -8.68 -12.60 -33.63
CA ARG A 454 -9.16 -12.07 -34.91
C ARG A 454 -8.79 -10.59 -35.12
N SER A 455 -8.14 -9.97 -34.19
CA SER A 455 -7.55 -8.64 -34.28
C SER A 455 -6.27 -8.66 -33.44
N GLY A 456 -5.16 -8.08 -33.94
CA GLY A 456 -3.82 -8.08 -33.35
C GLY A 456 -3.69 -7.47 -31.94
N ILE A 457 -4.66 -7.70 -31.07
CA ILE A 457 -4.69 -7.30 -29.67
C ILE A 457 -3.97 -8.39 -28.90
N ALA A 458 -2.85 -8.00 -28.27
CA ALA A 458 -2.07 -8.83 -27.37
C ALA A 458 -2.99 -9.54 -26.34
N ASP A 459 -2.72 -10.82 -26.10
CA ASP A 459 -3.43 -11.62 -25.09
C ASP A 459 -3.39 -10.88 -23.76
N LYS A 460 -4.55 -10.43 -23.28
CA LYS A 460 -4.70 -9.57 -22.08
C LYS A 460 -4.16 -10.18 -20.80
N ASN A 461 -3.76 -11.47 -20.83
CA ASN A 461 -3.22 -12.23 -19.71
C ASN A 461 -1.75 -12.64 -19.91
N GLY A 462 -1.09 -12.19 -20.97
CA GLY A 462 0.30 -12.52 -21.25
C GLY A 462 1.28 -11.76 -20.34
N GLU A 463 2.39 -12.43 -20.00
CA GLU A 463 3.51 -11.77 -19.30
C GLU A 463 4.21 -10.77 -20.21
N LYS A 464 4.54 -9.58 -19.72
CA LYS A 464 5.42 -8.64 -20.40
C LYS A 464 6.86 -9.13 -20.36
N VAL A 465 7.42 -9.49 -21.50
CA VAL A 465 8.79 -10.01 -21.63
C VAL A 465 9.73 -9.02 -22.30
N GLY A 466 9.20 -8.04 -23.00
CA GLY A 466 9.96 -6.99 -23.69
C GLY A 466 9.27 -5.63 -23.62
N VAL A 467 10.03 -4.58 -23.85
CA VAL A 467 9.55 -3.20 -23.94
C VAL A 467 10.20 -2.53 -25.16
N TYR A 468 9.44 -1.69 -25.83
CA TYR A 468 9.96 -0.93 -26.97
C TYR A 468 10.95 0.14 -26.50
N ASP A 469 12.17 0.07 -27.04
CA ASP A 469 13.24 1.05 -26.86
C ASP A 469 13.12 2.04 -28.02
N VAL A 470 12.75 3.27 -27.71
CA VAL A 470 12.47 4.30 -28.72
C VAL A 470 13.75 4.74 -29.44
N VAL A 471 14.88 4.75 -28.71
CA VAL A 471 16.19 5.16 -29.29
C VAL A 471 16.73 4.08 -30.22
N LYS A 472 16.57 2.79 -29.86
CA LYS A 472 17.02 1.65 -30.65
C LYS A 472 16.05 1.21 -31.73
N GLY A 473 14.80 1.68 -31.68
CA GLY A 473 13.74 1.30 -32.62
C GLY A 473 13.33 -0.17 -32.58
N LYS A 474 13.50 -0.87 -31.45
CA LYS A 474 13.22 -2.30 -31.30
C LYS A 474 12.87 -2.68 -29.86
N TYR A 475 12.28 -3.88 -29.70
CA TYR A 475 12.09 -4.42 -28.36
C TYR A 475 13.42 -4.77 -27.67
N ILE A 476 13.52 -4.43 -26.40
CA ILE A 476 14.55 -4.94 -25.49
C ILE A 476 13.89 -5.81 -24.42
N LYS A 477 14.63 -6.81 -23.91
CA LYS A 477 14.13 -7.71 -22.88
C LYS A 477 13.89 -6.95 -21.60
N LEU A 478 12.74 -7.18 -20.96
CA LEU A 478 12.46 -6.64 -19.64
C LEU A 478 13.29 -7.39 -18.60
N ARG A 479 13.92 -6.63 -17.69
CA ARG A 479 14.56 -7.20 -16.51
C ARG A 479 13.45 -7.65 -15.57
N LYS A 480 13.41 -8.95 -15.26
CA LYS A 480 12.58 -9.47 -14.17
C LYS A 480 13.24 -9.13 -12.85
N PRO A 481 12.47 -8.77 -11.80
CA PRO A 481 13.02 -8.74 -10.45
C PRO A 481 13.64 -10.11 -10.14
N GLU A 482 14.87 -10.11 -9.68
CA GLU A 482 15.61 -11.34 -9.43
C GLU A 482 14.90 -12.13 -8.33
N GLY A 483 14.53 -13.38 -8.63
CA GLY A 483 13.86 -14.28 -7.70
C GLY A 483 12.36 -14.02 -7.46
N ALA A 484 11.71 -13.06 -8.13
CA ALA A 484 10.26 -12.86 -7.99
C ALA A 484 9.48 -14.07 -8.50
N ILE A 485 8.52 -14.52 -7.72
CA ILE A 485 7.58 -15.61 -8.09
C ILE A 485 6.29 -14.97 -8.58
N LEU A 486 5.93 -15.28 -9.84
CA LEU A 486 4.63 -14.93 -10.42
C LEU A 486 3.77 -16.20 -10.45
N LEU A 487 2.72 -16.26 -9.65
CA LEU A 487 1.91 -17.48 -9.47
C LEU A 487 1.29 -17.97 -10.78
N LYS A 488 0.80 -17.06 -11.62
CA LYS A 488 0.22 -17.40 -12.93
C LYS A 488 1.17 -18.17 -13.87
N GLN A 489 2.48 -18.07 -13.63
CA GLN A 489 3.51 -18.79 -14.43
C GLN A 489 3.90 -20.14 -13.83
N GLN A 490 3.47 -20.42 -12.59
CA GLN A 490 3.83 -21.63 -11.89
C GLN A 490 2.89 -22.78 -12.29
N LYS A 491 3.44 -23.99 -12.27
CA LYS A 491 2.70 -25.20 -12.63
C LYS A 491 1.53 -25.41 -11.68
N VAL A 492 0.32 -25.54 -12.22
CA VAL A 492 -0.87 -25.93 -11.45
C VAL A 492 -0.79 -27.40 -11.10
N VAL A 493 -0.92 -27.72 -9.82
CA VAL A 493 -0.98 -29.07 -9.28
C VAL A 493 -2.42 -29.52 -9.11
N SER A 494 -3.27 -28.65 -8.56
CA SER A 494 -4.71 -28.84 -8.39
C SER A 494 -5.40 -27.49 -8.27
N GLN A 495 -6.69 -27.42 -8.61
CA GLN A 495 -7.49 -26.21 -8.50
C GLN A 495 -8.98 -26.50 -8.38
N ASN A 496 -9.70 -25.63 -7.68
CA ASN A 496 -11.15 -25.53 -7.68
C ASN A 496 -11.60 -24.06 -7.90
N SER A 497 -12.86 -23.73 -7.64
CA SER A 497 -13.36 -22.36 -7.83
C SER A 497 -12.80 -21.34 -6.83
N GLY A 498 -12.36 -21.76 -5.64
CA GLY A 498 -11.89 -20.90 -4.56
C GLY A 498 -10.38 -20.81 -4.39
N ALA A 499 -9.63 -21.83 -4.82
CA ALA A 499 -8.18 -21.89 -4.59
C ALA A 499 -7.43 -22.74 -5.62
N THR A 500 -6.11 -22.52 -5.69
CA THR A 500 -5.20 -23.28 -6.56
C THR A 500 -3.95 -23.68 -5.78
N ILE A 501 -3.54 -24.95 -5.92
CA ILE A 501 -2.21 -25.43 -5.47
C ILE A 501 -1.25 -25.32 -6.65
N ARG A 502 -0.14 -24.63 -6.46
CA ARG A 502 0.90 -24.45 -7.47
C ARG A 502 2.23 -25.03 -6.99
N ASP A 503 2.96 -25.62 -7.89
CA ASP A 503 4.37 -25.97 -7.67
C ASP A 503 5.23 -24.74 -7.99
N ILE A 504 5.83 -24.17 -6.95
CA ILE A 504 6.70 -22.98 -7.09
C ILE A 504 8.18 -23.35 -7.16
N GLY A 505 8.49 -24.64 -7.40
CA GLY A 505 9.84 -25.16 -7.56
C GLY A 505 10.55 -25.50 -6.25
N ASP A 506 11.67 -26.21 -6.35
CA ASP A 506 12.54 -26.65 -5.24
C ASP A 506 11.79 -27.45 -4.15
N GLY A 507 10.76 -28.22 -4.56
CA GLY A 507 9.94 -29.02 -3.64
C GLY A 507 8.99 -28.20 -2.78
N VAL A 508 8.70 -26.95 -3.14
CA VAL A 508 7.78 -26.08 -2.39
C VAL A 508 6.48 -25.87 -3.17
N ALA A 509 5.34 -26.11 -2.51
CA ALA A 509 4.01 -25.78 -3.04
C ALA A 509 3.58 -24.39 -2.56
N CYS A 510 2.64 -23.79 -3.31
CA CYS A 510 1.91 -22.59 -2.90
C CYS A 510 0.41 -22.81 -2.99
N LEU A 511 -0.32 -22.56 -1.89
CA LEU A 511 -1.78 -22.51 -1.87
C LEU A 511 -2.21 -21.06 -2.08
N GLU A 512 -2.84 -20.78 -3.23
CA GLU A 512 -3.34 -19.47 -3.66
C GLU A 512 -4.85 -19.40 -3.52
N PHE A 513 -5.38 -18.42 -2.77
CA PHE A 513 -6.81 -18.13 -2.68
C PHE A 513 -7.22 -17.15 -3.79
N HIS A 514 -8.45 -17.30 -4.34
CA HIS A 514 -8.97 -16.40 -5.36
C HIS A 514 -10.50 -16.22 -5.34
N THR A 515 -11.15 -16.44 -4.19
CA THR A 515 -12.53 -16.00 -3.97
C THR A 515 -12.62 -14.48 -3.90
N LYS A 516 -13.84 -13.93 -3.98
CA LYS A 516 -14.03 -12.48 -3.79
C LYS A 516 -13.53 -12.06 -2.40
N MET A 517 -12.60 -11.10 -2.37
CA MET A 517 -11.90 -10.66 -1.14
C MET A 517 -11.14 -11.79 -0.42
N ASN A 518 -10.92 -12.90 -1.08
CA ASN A 518 -10.34 -14.12 -0.48
C ASN A 518 -11.09 -14.55 0.80
N ALA A 519 -12.42 -14.40 0.80
CA ALA A 519 -13.26 -14.87 1.88
C ALA A 519 -13.20 -16.40 1.95
N LEU A 520 -12.99 -16.91 3.16
CA LEU A 520 -12.84 -18.36 3.40
C LEU A 520 -14.20 -19.05 3.24
N ASP A 521 -14.27 -19.92 2.28
CA ASP A 521 -15.41 -20.76 1.96
C ASP A 521 -15.04 -22.24 1.94
N GLU A 522 -16.00 -23.09 1.59
CA GLU A 522 -15.79 -24.53 1.54
C GLU A 522 -14.74 -24.95 0.51
N ASP A 523 -14.67 -24.26 -0.64
CA ASP A 523 -13.71 -24.54 -1.70
C ASP A 523 -12.28 -24.29 -1.27
N ILE A 524 -12.04 -23.17 -0.57
CA ILE A 524 -10.72 -22.87 0.01
C ILE A 524 -10.36 -23.92 1.07
N MET A 525 -11.30 -24.28 1.96
CA MET A 525 -11.04 -25.26 3.02
C MET A 525 -10.78 -26.68 2.45
N ASN A 526 -11.47 -27.07 1.38
CA ASN A 526 -11.23 -28.35 0.70
C ASN A 526 -9.86 -28.37 0.03
N MET A 527 -9.47 -27.26 -0.62
CA MET A 527 -8.16 -27.15 -1.26
C MET A 527 -7.02 -27.10 -0.25
N ALA A 528 -7.25 -26.51 0.95
CA ALA A 528 -6.28 -26.54 2.04
C ALA A 528 -6.05 -27.96 2.57
N ASP A 529 -7.12 -28.73 2.75
CA ASP A 529 -7.01 -30.16 3.10
C ASP A 529 -6.20 -30.94 2.06
N GLU A 530 -6.49 -30.73 0.77
CA GLU A 530 -5.74 -31.35 -0.31
C GLU A 530 -4.26 -30.92 -0.31
N ALA A 531 -3.99 -29.62 -0.08
CA ALA A 531 -2.62 -29.13 0.00
C ALA A 531 -1.83 -29.77 1.14
N PHE A 532 -2.45 -29.96 2.31
CA PHE A 532 -1.81 -30.61 3.45
C PHE A 532 -1.58 -32.10 3.21
N ASN A 533 -2.51 -32.81 2.55
CA ASN A 533 -2.31 -34.21 2.18
C ASN A 533 -1.16 -34.37 1.16
N ARG A 534 -1.08 -33.48 0.16
CA ARG A 534 0.00 -33.46 -0.83
C ARG A 534 1.34 -33.03 -0.23
N LEU A 535 1.34 -32.16 0.78
CA LEU A 535 2.53 -31.77 1.50
C LEU A 535 3.23 -32.98 2.14
N GLU A 536 2.45 -33.91 2.70
CA GLU A 536 3.00 -35.11 3.35
C GLU A 536 3.83 -35.97 2.39
N THR A 537 3.42 -36.09 1.12
CA THR A 537 3.95 -37.04 0.15
C THR A 537 4.75 -36.41 -1.00
N ASN A 538 4.43 -35.20 -1.44
CA ASN A 538 4.94 -34.64 -2.70
C ASN A 538 5.85 -33.43 -2.55
N PHE A 539 5.81 -32.73 -1.42
CA PHE A 539 6.52 -31.46 -1.22
C PHE A 539 7.30 -31.46 0.10
N GLU A 540 8.32 -30.63 0.17
CA GLU A 540 9.11 -30.41 1.39
C GLU A 540 8.55 -29.31 2.29
N GLY A 541 7.72 -28.43 1.73
CA GLY A 541 7.05 -27.36 2.48
C GLY A 541 5.99 -26.66 1.66
N LEU A 542 5.19 -25.84 2.34
CA LEU A 542 4.05 -25.12 1.76
C LEU A 542 4.12 -23.63 2.07
N VAL A 543 3.84 -22.81 1.08
CA VAL A 543 3.51 -21.39 1.25
C VAL A 543 2.00 -21.21 1.12
N ILE A 544 1.35 -20.48 2.03
CA ILE A 544 -0.02 -20.00 1.86
C ILE A 544 0.05 -18.51 1.59
N GLY A 545 -0.27 -18.09 0.37
CA GLY A 545 -0.15 -16.71 -0.06
C GLY A 545 -0.71 -16.48 -1.46
N ASN A 546 -0.85 -15.22 -1.86
CA ASN A 546 -1.43 -14.86 -3.15
C ASN A 546 -0.85 -13.53 -3.70
N GLU A 547 -1.16 -13.24 -4.97
CA GLU A 547 -0.86 -11.96 -5.62
C GLU A 547 -2.03 -10.96 -5.55
N ALA A 548 -3.17 -11.33 -4.96
CA ALA A 548 -4.33 -10.46 -4.80
C ALA A 548 -4.04 -9.30 -3.81
N GLU A 549 -4.82 -8.23 -3.87
CA GLU A 549 -4.66 -7.05 -3.01
C GLU A 549 -4.66 -7.42 -1.52
N ASN A 550 -5.54 -8.34 -1.12
CA ASN A 550 -5.74 -8.76 0.25
C ASN A 550 -5.45 -10.25 0.42
N PHE A 551 -4.89 -10.65 1.55
CA PHE A 551 -4.68 -12.03 1.90
C PHE A 551 -6.02 -12.74 2.13
N SER A 552 -6.85 -12.25 3.06
CA SER A 552 -8.21 -12.72 3.30
C SER A 552 -9.00 -11.74 4.16
N ALA A 553 -10.24 -11.47 3.80
CA ALA A 553 -11.18 -10.71 4.62
C ALA A 553 -11.85 -11.54 5.73
N GLY A 554 -11.47 -12.80 5.91
CA GLY A 554 -12.02 -13.72 6.89
C GLY A 554 -13.10 -14.64 6.33
N ALA A 555 -13.95 -15.18 7.18
CA ALA A 555 -14.97 -16.13 6.83
C ALA A 555 -16.08 -15.54 5.92
N ASN A 556 -16.71 -16.38 5.13
CA ASN A 556 -17.83 -16.00 4.27
C ASN A 556 -19.11 -15.71 5.09
N LEU A 557 -19.30 -14.43 5.48
CA LEU A 557 -20.44 -14.00 6.30
C LEU A 557 -21.79 -14.28 5.65
N PHE A 558 -21.89 -14.30 4.32
CA PHE A 558 -23.14 -14.58 3.62
C PHE A 558 -23.60 -16.01 3.92
N MET A 559 -22.70 -17.00 3.80
CA MET A 559 -23.01 -18.40 4.09
C MET A 559 -23.40 -18.60 5.57
N MET A 560 -22.72 -17.89 6.48
CA MET A 560 -23.01 -17.97 7.92
C MET A 560 -24.42 -17.43 8.25
N VAL A 561 -24.78 -16.25 7.75
CA VAL A 561 -26.07 -15.64 8.05
C VAL A 561 -27.23 -16.41 7.41
N VAL A 562 -27.06 -16.87 6.17
CA VAL A 562 -28.09 -17.69 5.50
C VAL A 562 -28.25 -19.05 6.19
N GLY A 563 -27.15 -19.71 6.55
CA GLY A 563 -27.17 -20.97 7.30
C GLY A 563 -27.90 -20.82 8.65
N ALA A 564 -27.62 -19.75 9.39
CA ALA A 564 -28.29 -19.46 10.67
C ALA A 564 -29.80 -19.20 10.48
N GLN A 565 -30.20 -18.41 9.48
CA GLN A 565 -31.60 -18.12 9.17
C GLN A 565 -32.39 -19.34 8.71
N GLN A 566 -31.71 -20.29 8.08
CA GLN A 566 -32.32 -21.56 7.63
C GLN A 566 -32.24 -22.68 8.66
N GLY A 567 -31.66 -22.43 9.86
CA GLY A 567 -31.50 -23.42 10.90
C GLY A 567 -30.51 -24.55 10.58
N MET A 568 -29.52 -24.28 9.68
CA MET A 568 -28.54 -25.28 9.23
C MET A 568 -27.38 -25.43 10.25
N TRP A 569 -27.72 -25.76 11.50
CA TRP A 569 -26.78 -25.74 12.63
C TRP A 569 -25.63 -26.75 12.46
N ASP A 570 -25.94 -27.96 11.98
CA ASP A 570 -24.91 -29.01 11.72
C ASP A 570 -23.89 -28.54 10.68
N MET A 571 -24.34 -27.83 9.63
CA MET A 571 -23.46 -27.27 8.63
C MET A 571 -22.56 -26.17 9.23
N LEU A 572 -23.12 -25.30 10.07
CA LEU A 572 -22.36 -24.23 10.73
C LEU A 572 -21.32 -24.80 11.70
N ASP A 573 -21.72 -25.81 12.53
CA ASP A 573 -20.78 -26.51 13.41
C ASP A 573 -19.65 -27.17 12.62
N ALA A 574 -19.99 -27.88 11.56
CA ALA A 574 -19.01 -28.57 10.71
C ALA A 574 -18.04 -27.60 10.06
N ALA A 575 -18.51 -26.43 9.60
CA ALA A 575 -17.67 -25.40 8.99
C ALA A 575 -16.66 -24.80 10.00
N VAL A 576 -17.11 -24.45 11.21
CA VAL A 576 -16.23 -23.94 12.29
C VAL A 576 -15.21 -25.02 12.68
N ARG A 577 -15.66 -26.24 12.90
CA ARG A 577 -14.81 -27.40 13.24
C ARG A 577 -13.77 -27.67 12.17
N LYS A 578 -14.15 -27.56 10.90
CA LYS A 578 -13.22 -27.74 9.78
C LYS A 578 -12.11 -26.71 9.78
N LEU A 579 -12.43 -25.43 10.00
CA LEU A 579 -11.41 -24.36 10.11
C LEU A 579 -10.47 -24.59 11.30
N GLN A 580 -11.03 -24.96 12.49
CA GLN A 580 -10.25 -25.31 13.67
C GLN A 580 -9.29 -26.47 13.37
N ASN A 581 -9.77 -27.53 12.76
CA ASN A 581 -8.95 -28.70 12.43
C ASN A 581 -7.84 -28.37 11.43
N LEU A 582 -8.13 -27.59 10.38
CA LEU A 582 -7.12 -27.13 9.42
C LEU A 582 -6.02 -26.30 10.10
N ASN A 583 -6.40 -25.37 10.97
CA ASN A 583 -5.47 -24.54 11.71
C ASN A 583 -4.59 -25.37 12.66
N MET A 584 -5.17 -26.39 13.32
CA MET A 584 -4.39 -27.29 14.18
C MET A 584 -3.49 -28.22 13.38
N ARG A 585 -3.94 -28.77 12.22
CA ARG A 585 -3.08 -29.52 11.30
C ARG A 585 -1.90 -28.68 10.81
N MET A 586 -2.14 -27.40 10.48
CA MET A 586 -1.09 -26.47 10.05
C MET A 586 -0.07 -26.25 11.16
N ARG A 587 -0.52 -25.98 12.38
CA ARG A 587 0.33 -25.75 13.54
C ARG A 587 1.25 -26.93 13.87
N TYR A 588 0.74 -28.14 13.76
CA TYR A 588 1.45 -29.39 14.10
C TYR A 588 1.94 -30.16 12.87
N SER A 589 1.97 -29.51 11.71
CA SER A 589 2.47 -30.14 10.48
C SER A 589 3.92 -30.58 10.64
N PRO A 590 4.28 -31.83 10.26
CA PRO A 590 5.64 -32.30 10.30
C PRO A 590 6.58 -31.61 9.30
N LYS A 591 6.03 -30.93 8.31
CA LYS A 591 6.75 -30.12 7.32
C LYS A 591 6.36 -28.65 7.46
N PRO A 592 7.26 -27.70 7.17
CA PRO A 592 6.99 -26.28 7.42
C PRO A 592 5.90 -25.72 6.50
N ILE A 593 4.98 -24.96 7.11
CA ILE A 593 3.95 -24.19 6.42
C ILE A 593 4.18 -22.72 6.74
N VAL A 594 4.54 -21.94 5.74
CA VAL A 594 4.79 -20.50 5.86
C VAL A 594 3.61 -19.73 5.29
N VAL A 595 3.03 -18.84 6.10
CA VAL A 595 1.95 -17.95 5.64
C VAL A 595 2.52 -16.59 5.23
N ALA A 596 2.11 -16.10 4.06
CA ALA A 596 2.60 -14.87 3.44
C ALA A 596 1.48 -13.81 3.30
N PRO A 597 1.03 -13.17 4.41
CA PRO A 597 -0.07 -12.22 4.38
C PRO A 597 0.36 -10.86 3.81
N ALA A 598 -0.58 -10.20 3.10
CA ALA A 598 -0.45 -8.84 2.59
C ALA A 598 -1.82 -8.17 2.53
N GLY A 599 -1.87 -6.83 2.67
CA GLY A 599 -3.14 -6.11 2.72
C GLY A 599 -3.99 -6.59 3.90
N LEU A 600 -5.29 -6.81 3.70
CA LEU A 600 -6.18 -7.30 4.75
C LEU A 600 -5.94 -8.80 5.04
N ALA A 601 -5.76 -9.11 6.34
CA ALA A 601 -5.70 -10.47 6.89
C ALA A 601 -6.58 -10.49 8.16
N LEU A 602 -7.90 -10.52 7.97
CA LEU A 602 -8.87 -10.28 9.03
C LEU A 602 -9.59 -11.57 9.45
N GLY A 603 -9.99 -11.64 10.71
CA GLY A 603 -10.78 -12.75 11.25
C GLY A 603 -10.12 -14.09 10.96
N GLY A 604 -10.79 -15.01 10.28
CA GLY A 604 -10.25 -16.31 9.87
C GLY A 604 -8.91 -16.21 9.12
N GLY A 605 -8.67 -15.15 8.36
CA GLY A 605 -7.36 -14.91 7.73
C GLY A 605 -6.26 -14.58 8.75
N CYS A 606 -6.59 -13.89 9.83
CA CYS A 606 -5.71 -13.68 10.97
C CYS A 606 -5.45 -15.03 11.70
N GLU A 607 -6.50 -15.83 11.91
CA GLU A 607 -6.40 -17.13 12.55
C GLU A 607 -5.49 -18.09 11.79
N ILE A 608 -5.62 -18.20 10.46
CA ILE A 608 -4.69 -18.95 9.59
C ILE A 608 -3.26 -18.42 9.78
N THR A 609 -3.06 -17.10 9.76
CA THR A 609 -1.73 -16.50 9.93
C THR A 609 -1.11 -16.87 11.29
N MET A 610 -1.90 -16.86 12.36
CA MET A 610 -1.43 -17.17 13.70
C MET A 610 -1.06 -18.66 13.92
N HIS A 611 -1.56 -19.58 13.10
CA HIS A 611 -1.27 -21.00 13.21
C HIS A 611 -0.11 -21.49 12.33
N ALA A 612 0.49 -20.59 11.54
CA ALA A 612 1.64 -20.91 10.69
C ALA A 612 2.86 -21.40 11.49
N SER A 613 3.68 -22.25 10.87
CA SER A 613 5.01 -22.57 11.39
C SER A 613 5.90 -21.34 11.47
N ARG A 614 5.75 -20.44 10.49
CA ARG A 614 6.41 -19.13 10.38
C ARG A 614 5.56 -18.21 9.52
N VAL A 615 5.60 -16.91 9.81
CA VAL A 615 4.97 -15.88 8.96
C VAL A 615 6.05 -15.05 8.26
N VAL A 616 5.85 -14.82 6.98
CA VAL A 616 6.58 -13.82 6.19
C VAL A 616 5.56 -12.81 5.72
N ALA A 617 5.40 -11.71 6.46
CA ALA A 617 4.36 -10.71 6.22
C ALA A 617 4.86 -9.57 5.32
N ALA A 618 4.02 -9.07 4.43
CA ALA A 618 4.28 -7.76 3.83
C ALA A 618 4.20 -6.67 4.91
N ALA A 619 5.05 -5.64 4.82
CA ALA A 619 5.06 -4.55 5.79
C ALA A 619 3.69 -3.88 5.94
N GLU A 620 3.00 -3.65 4.82
CA GLU A 620 1.61 -3.17 4.78
C GLU A 620 0.63 -4.36 4.86
N THR A 621 0.61 -5.02 6.02
CA THR A 621 -0.37 -6.04 6.39
C THR A 621 -1.26 -5.49 7.49
N TYR A 622 -2.56 -5.43 7.22
CA TYR A 622 -3.62 -4.96 8.12
C TYR A 622 -4.30 -6.18 8.72
N ILE A 623 -3.89 -6.56 9.93
CA ILE A 623 -4.23 -7.87 10.50
C ILE A 623 -4.88 -7.74 11.88
N GLY A 624 -5.92 -8.53 12.13
CA GLY A 624 -6.59 -8.56 13.43
C GLY A 624 -7.77 -9.51 13.50
N LEU A 625 -8.16 -9.82 14.73
CA LEU A 625 -9.36 -10.57 15.07
C LEU A 625 -10.52 -9.58 15.19
N VAL A 626 -11.38 -9.53 14.17
CA VAL A 626 -12.41 -8.47 14.00
C VAL A 626 -13.84 -8.97 14.23
N GLU A 627 -13.99 -10.18 14.69
CA GLU A 627 -15.24 -10.93 14.79
C GLU A 627 -16.31 -10.22 15.62
N LEU A 628 -15.93 -9.49 16.67
CA LEU A 628 -16.89 -8.76 17.52
C LEU A 628 -17.62 -7.67 16.73
N GLY A 629 -16.96 -7.10 15.72
CA GLY A 629 -17.60 -6.16 14.78
C GLY A 629 -18.73 -6.78 13.96
N ALA A 630 -18.65 -8.08 13.71
CA ALA A 630 -19.67 -8.87 13.01
C ALA A 630 -20.72 -9.50 13.96
N GLY A 631 -20.58 -9.31 15.26
CA GLY A 631 -21.49 -9.86 16.28
C GLY A 631 -21.13 -11.25 16.77
N VAL A 632 -19.93 -11.75 16.52
CA VAL A 632 -19.44 -13.06 16.96
C VAL A 632 -18.07 -12.94 17.62
N ILE A 633 -17.48 -14.07 18.02
CA ILE A 633 -16.12 -14.14 18.60
C ILE A 633 -15.16 -14.87 17.65
N PRO A 634 -13.84 -14.71 17.80
CA PRO A 634 -12.87 -15.54 17.09
C PRO A 634 -13.01 -17.02 17.51
N ALA A 635 -13.29 -17.90 16.55
CA ALA A 635 -13.62 -19.28 16.82
C ALA A 635 -12.93 -20.31 15.91
N GLY A 636 -12.08 -19.88 14.99
CA GLY A 636 -11.18 -20.76 14.25
C GLY A 636 -9.88 -21.06 15.00
N GLY A 637 -9.84 -20.83 16.31
CA GLY A 637 -8.67 -20.95 17.19
C GLY A 637 -8.03 -19.62 17.52
N GLY A 638 -8.61 -18.47 17.14
CA GLY A 638 -8.06 -17.14 17.38
C GLY A 638 -8.02 -16.77 18.85
N THR A 639 -9.09 -17.07 19.61
CA THR A 639 -9.13 -16.85 21.06
C THR A 639 -8.08 -17.72 21.76
N LYS A 640 -7.99 -19.01 21.42
CA LYS A 640 -6.99 -19.95 21.91
C LYS A 640 -5.56 -19.46 21.64
N GLU A 641 -5.27 -19.00 20.41
CA GLU A 641 -3.95 -18.49 20.05
C GLU A 641 -3.59 -17.21 20.81
N MET A 642 -4.55 -16.30 21.02
CA MET A 642 -4.31 -15.10 21.82
C MET A 642 -3.99 -15.45 23.28
N LEU A 643 -4.66 -16.42 23.88
CA LEU A 643 -4.32 -16.91 25.22
C LEU A 643 -2.91 -17.51 25.22
N ARG A 644 -2.60 -18.38 24.26
CA ARG A 644 -1.30 -19.03 24.14
C ARG A 644 -0.15 -18.01 24.00
N ARG A 645 -0.37 -16.96 23.22
CA ARG A 645 0.67 -15.96 22.90
C ARG A 645 0.80 -14.86 23.94
N THR A 646 -0.28 -14.55 24.66
CA THR A 646 -0.31 -13.38 25.56
C THR A 646 -0.32 -13.79 27.02
N VAL A 647 -1.06 -14.85 27.40
CA VAL A 647 -1.25 -15.26 28.80
C VAL A 647 -0.27 -16.36 29.22
N ASN A 648 -0.13 -17.42 28.41
CA ASN A 648 0.71 -18.56 28.75
C ASN A 648 2.15 -18.20 29.13
N PRO A 649 2.89 -17.29 28.40
CA PRO A 649 4.27 -16.97 28.75
C PRO A 649 4.42 -16.42 30.18
N PHE A 650 3.46 -15.62 30.62
CA PHE A 650 3.46 -15.07 32.00
C PHE A 650 3.10 -16.12 33.03
N MET A 651 2.10 -16.97 32.75
CA MET A 651 1.64 -17.99 33.70
C MET A 651 2.61 -19.15 33.93
N ARG A 652 3.71 -19.19 33.18
CA ARG A 652 4.85 -20.09 33.41
C ARG A 652 5.84 -19.56 34.44
N LEU A 653 5.71 -18.28 34.85
CA LEU A 653 6.52 -17.66 35.89
C LEU A 653 5.91 -17.94 37.27
N GLU A 654 6.77 -18.07 38.28
CA GLU A 654 6.30 -18.20 39.66
C GLU A 654 5.54 -16.95 40.13
N ASN A 655 4.43 -17.17 40.88
CA ASN A 655 3.58 -16.10 41.40
C ASN A 655 3.00 -15.12 40.34
N ALA A 656 2.81 -15.59 39.12
CA ALA A 656 2.23 -14.76 38.09
C ALA A 656 0.72 -14.60 38.23
N GLU A 657 0.24 -13.38 38.00
CA GLU A 657 -1.19 -13.04 38.02
C GLU A 657 -1.72 -12.86 36.59
N PRO A 658 -2.77 -13.59 36.16
CA PRO A 658 -3.21 -13.60 34.78
C PRO A 658 -3.94 -12.32 34.34
N LEU A 659 -4.53 -11.55 35.29
CA LEU A 659 -5.55 -10.56 34.99
C LEU A 659 -5.08 -9.47 34.02
N VAL A 660 -3.88 -8.92 34.18
CA VAL A 660 -3.37 -7.83 33.33
C VAL A 660 -3.16 -8.28 31.90
N THR A 661 -2.54 -9.45 31.72
CA THR A 661 -2.29 -10.01 30.37
C THR A 661 -3.57 -10.48 29.70
N LEU A 662 -4.48 -11.05 30.49
CA LEU A 662 -5.80 -11.48 30.04
C LEU A 662 -6.66 -10.28 29.61
N GLN A 663 -6.69 -9.19 30.39
CA GLN A 663 -7.38 -7.96 30.04
C GLN A 663 -6.82 -7.34 28.74
N ARG A 664 -5.50 -7.36 28.54
CA ARG A 664 -4.87 -6.86 27.30
C ARG A 664 -5.36 -7.66 26.10
N ALA A 665 -5.34 -8.98 26.15
CA ALA A 665 -5.83 -9.85 25.11
C ALA A 665 -7.34 -9.66 24.85
N PHE A 666 -8.12 -9.57 25.92
CA PHE A 666 -9.57 -9.32 25.87
C PHE A 666 -9.89 -7.98 25.19
N LEU A 667 -9.25 -6.89 25.58
CA LEU A 667 -9.49 -5.56 24.99
C LEU A 667 -9.09 -5.51 23.52
N GLN A 668 -8.00 -6.18 23.13
CA GLN A 668 -7.56 -6.22 21.74
C GLN A 668 -8.61 -6.88 20.83
N MET A 669 -9.16 -8.03 21.24
CA MET A 669 -10.23 -8.72 20.50
C MET A 669 -11.57 -8.00 20.67
N GLY A 670 -11.92 -7.57 21.90
CA GLY A 670 -13.17 -6.88 22.21
C GLY A 670 -13.39 -5.58 21.43
N GLN A 671 -12.32 -4.86 21.14
CA GLN A 671 -12.35 -3.66 20.32
C GLN A 671 -12.20 -3.95 18.82
N ALA A 672 -12.10 -5.21 18.43
CA ALA A 672 -11.84 -5.63 17.03
C ALA A 672 -10.62 -4.88 16.44
N LYS A 673 -9.54 -4.75 17.22
CA LYS A 673 -8.38 -3.95 16.84
C LYS A 673 -7.64 -4.59 15.67
N VAL A 674 -7.39 -3.78 14.64
CA VAL A 674 -6.58 -4.16 13.47
C VAL A 674 -5.24 -3.45 13.54
N ALA A 675 -4.16 -4.20 13.43
CA ALA A 675 -2.83 -3.62 13.25
C ALA A 675 -2.75 -2.94 11.89
N THR A 676 -2.16 -1.76 11.83
CA THR A 676 -1.99 -0.96 10.61
C THR A 676 -0.67 -1.22 9.90
N SER A 677 0.06 -2.23 10.33
CA SER A 677 1.29 -2.75 9.73
C SER A 677 1.67 -4.10 10.34
N ALA A 678 2.54 -4.84 9.67
CA ALA A 678 3.11 -6.06 10.22
C ALA A 678 3.95 -5.79 11.50
N GLU A 679 4.61 -4.62 11.59
CA GLU A 679 5.38 -4.26 12.78
C GLU A 679 4.48 -3.97 13.98
N GLU A 680 3.36 -3.28 13.80
CA GLU A 680 2.36 -3.12 14.86
C GLU A 680 1.74 -4.46 15.28
N ALA A 681 1.51 -5.37 14.31
CA ALA A 681 1.00 -6.72 14.60
C ALA A 681 1.95 -7.53 15.51
N ARG A 682 3.28 -7.28 15.42
CA ARG A 682 4.27 -7.86 16.33
C ARG A 682 4.07 -7.33 17.75
N GLY A 683 3.86 -6.03 17.93
CA GLY A 683 3.49 -5.41 19.23
C GLY A 683 2.16 -5.90 19.80
N MET A 684 1.26 -6.41 18.94
CA MET A 684 -0.03 -7.00 19.33
C MET A 684 0.03 -8.52 19.57
N ASN A 685 1.20 -9.15 19.55
CA ASN A 685 1.38 -10.60 19.67
C ASN A 685 0.67 -11.44 18.58
N ILE A 686 0.23 -10.83 17.49
CA ILE A 686 -0.27 -11.53 16.31
C ILE A 686 0.89 -12.10 15.51
N LEU A 687 1.96 -11.32 15.32
CA LEU A 687 3.25 -11.80 14.84
C LEU A 687 4.23 -11.96 16.00
N THR A 688 5.25 -12.80 15.81
CA THR A 688 6.32 -13.05 16.77
C THR A 688 7.63 -12.38 16.33
N SER A 689 8.64 -12.36 17.21
CA SER A 689 9.99 -11.88 16.86
C SER A 689 10.68 -12.77 15.83
N ALA A 690 10.26 -14.03 15.70
CA ALA A 690 10.78 -14.97 14.72
C ALA A 690 10.20 -14.77 13.31
N ASP A 691 9.07 -14.10 13.19
CA ASP A 691 8.42 -13.85 11.90
C ASP A 691 9.16 -12.75 11.12
N ARG A 692 9.15 -12.85 9.81
CA ARG A 692 9.83 -11.90 8.93
C ARG A 692 8.87 -10.88 8.34
N ILE A 693 9.38 -9.67 8.14
CA ILE A 693 8.64 -8.58 7.48
C ILE A 693 9.37 -8.19 6.20
N VAL A 694 8.63 -8.14 5.10
CA VAL A 694 9.14 -7.82 3.76
C VAL A 694 8.56 -6.49 3.33
N LEU A 695 9.41 -5.49 3.11
CA LEU A 695 8.97 -4.16 2.73
C LEU A 695 8.43 -4.12 1.29
N ASN A 696 9.08 -4.82 0.36
CA ASN A 696 8.60 -4.90 -1.01
C ASN A 696 7.74 -6.14 -1.22
N ARG A 697 6.44 -5.93 -1.34
CA ARG A 697 5.47 -7.00 -1.56
C ARG A 697 5.76 -7.86 -2.81
N ASP A 698 6.41 -7.31 -3.83
CA ASP A 698 6.74 -8.06 -5.06
C ASP A 698 7.69 -9.24 -4.77
N HIS A 699 8.42 -9.20 -3.66
CA HIS A 699 9.31 -10.26 -3.21
C HIS A 699 8.70 -11.18 -2.14
N LEU A 700 7.45 -10.93 -1.72
CA LEU A 700 6.83 -11.63 -0.59
C LEU A 700 6.84 -13.15 -0.74
N LEU A 701 6.33 -13.66 -1.87
CA LEU A 701 6.25 -15.11 -2.11
C LEU A 701 7.64 -15.76 -2.25
N SER A 702 8.60 -15.07 -2.85
CA SER A 702 9.98 -15.56 -2.94
C SER A 702 10.67 -15.60 -1.58
N GLU A 703 10.44 -14.61 -0.72
CA GLU A 703 10.96 -14.62 0.65
C GLU A 703 10.28 -15.68 1.53
N ALA A 704 8.97 -15.90 1.33
CA ALA A 704 8.27 -17.00 1.99
C ALA A 704 8.80 -18.38 1.55
N LYS A 705 9.06 -18.57 0.24
CA LYS A 705 9.71 -19.79 -0.26
C LYS A 705 11.11 -19.99 0.34
N LYS A 706 11.92 -18.93 0.40
CA LYS A 706 13.27 -19.00 1.04
C LYS A 706 13.16 -19.39 2.51
N GLU A 707 12.14 -18.89 3.22
CA GLU A 707 11.92 -19.26 4.63
C GLU A 707 11.54 -20.74 4.76
N VAL A 708 10.67 -21.27 3.90
CA VAL A 708 10.37 -22.71 3.84
C VAL A 708 11.65 -23.51 3.66
N LEU A 709 12.46 -23.18 2.63
CA LEU A 709 13.70 -23.90 2.32
C LEU A 709 14.72 -23.80 3.47
N HIS A 710 14.80 -22.63 4.12
CA HIS A 710 15.66 -22.46 5.31
C HIS A 710 15.19 -23.36 6.46
N MET A 711 13.91 -23.43 6.75
CA MET A 711 13.36 -24.29 7.80
C MET A 711 13.62 -25.77 7.50
N VAL A 712 13.43 -26.22 6.26
CA VAL A 712 13.74 -27.59 5.83
C VAL A 712 15.22 -27.90 6.03
N ALA A 713 16.11 -27.04 5.52
CA ALA A 713 17.55 -27.21 5.64
C ALA A 713 18.05 -27.19 7.08
N SER A 714 17.35 -26.48 7.97
CA SER A 714 17.65 -26.41 9.41
C SER A 714 17.07 -27.57 10.24
N GLY A 715 16.41 -28.56 9.59
CA GLY A 715 15.83 -29.71 10.28
C GLY A 715 14.58 -29.34 11.08
N TYR A 716 13.63 -28.62 10.45
CA TYR A 716 12.35 -28.23 11.05
C TYR A 716 11.67 -29.38 11.79
N LYS A 717 11.15 -29.07 12.96
CA LYS A 717 10.26 -29.92 13.74
C LYS A 717 9.03 -29.13 14.18
N PRO A 718 7.83 -29.72 14.16
CA PRO A 718 6.65 -29.08 14.70
C PRO A 718 6.82 -28.79 16.20
N PRO A 719 6.13 -27.77 16.74
CA PRO A 719 6.09 -27.52 18.16
C PRO A 719 5.45 -28.70 18.90
N ALA A 720 5.85 -28.93 20.15
CA ALA A 720 5.13 -29.86 21.01
C ALA A 720 3.72 -29.35 21.33
N PRO A 721 2.73 -30.24 21.54
CA PRO A 721 1.41 -29.84 22.03
C PRO A 721 1.52 -29.00 23.30
N GLU A 722 0.75 -27.94 23.38
CA GLU A 722 0.78 -27.01 24.50
C GLU A 722 -0.56 -27.07 25.28
N MET A 723 -0.49 -26.78 26.56
CA MET A 723 -1.68 -26.49 27.37
C MET A 723 -1.94 -24.98 27.33
N ILE A 724 -3.19 -24.59 27.48
CA ILE A 724 -3.64 -23.21 27.56
C ILE A 724 -4.03 -22.87 28.98
N TYR A 725 -3.55 -21.75 29.51
CA TYR A 725 -3.99 -21.30 30.82
C TYR A 725 -5.34 -20.61 30.72
N ALA A 726 -6.35 -21.19 31.35
CA ALA A 726 -7.70 -20.66 31.52
C ALA A 726 -7.84 -20.07 32.93
N ALA A 727 -8.20 -18.79 33.01
CA ALA A 727 -8.04 -18.02 34.26
C ALA A 727 -9.15 -18.26 35.33
N GLY A 728 -10.23 -18.96 34.99
CA GLY A 728 -11.30 -19.35 35.91
C GLY A 728 -12.27 -18.24 36.30
N ARG A 729 -13.13 -18.54 37.28
CA ARG A 729 -14.30 -17.72 37.66
C ARG A 729 -13.93 -16.30 38.15
N ASP A 730 -12.89 -16.13 38.92
CA ASP A 730 -12.55 -14.85 39.54
C ASP A 730 -12.11 -13.83 38.45
N ALA A 731 -11.28 -14.29 37.49
CA ALA A 731 -10.89 -13.47 36.35
C ALA A 731 -12.10 -13.16 35.43
N LEU A 732 -13.00 -14.13 35.23
CA LEU A 732 -14.23 -13.92 34.47
C LEU A 732 -15.10 -12.82 35.12
N ALA A 733 -15.28 -12.85 36.44
CA ALA A 733 -16.01 -11.80 37.13
C ALA A 733 -15.36 -10.43 36.99
N ALA A 734 -14.04 -10.34 37.11
CA ALA A 734 -13.30 -9.08 36.93
C ALA A 734 -13.47 -8.50 35.51
N ILE A 735 -13.38 -9.34 34.47
CA ILE A 735 -13.56 -8.90 33.08
C ILE A 735 -15.01 -8.47 32.81
N ARG A 736 -16.01 -9.21 33.35
CA ARG A 736 -17.43 -8.85 33.23
C ARG A 736 -17.73 -7.49 33.86
N ILE A 737 -17.17 -7.21 35.07
CA ILE A 737 -17.28 -5.89 35.72
C ILE A 737 -16.69 -4.81 34.81
N GLY A 738 -15.50 -5.02 34.25
CA GLY A 738 -14.88 -4.10 33.28
C GLY A 738 -15.77 -3.84 32.06
N ALA A 739 -16.33 -4.88 31.47
CA ALA A 739 -17.23 -4.75 30.32
C ALA A 739 -18.52 -4.01 30.67
N TRP A 740 -19.07 -4.27 31.87
CA TRP A 740 -20.24 -3.55 32.42
C TRP A 740 -19.93 -2.05 32.59
N MET A 741 -18.78 -1.68 33.13
CA MET A 741 -18.36 -0.27 33.24
C MET A 741 -18.29 0.43 31.87
N PHE A 742 -17.84 -0.25 30.81
CA PHE A 742 -17.85 0.30 29.44
C PHE A 742 -19.27 0.51 28.93
N GLN A 743 -20.21 -0.38 29.27
CA GLN A 743 -21.63 -0.23 28.92
C GLN A 743 -22.27 0.94 29.68
N GLU A 744 -22.12 1.04 31.01
CA GLU A 744 -22.65 2.16 31.79
C GLU A 744 -22.06 3.52 31.37
N GLY A 745 -20.80 3.54 30.94
CA GLY A 745 -20.16 4.72 30.35
C GLY A 745 -20.60 5.04 28.90
N ASN A 746 -21.53 4.27 28.31
CA ASN A 746 -21.96 4.40 26.91
C ASN A 746 -20.84 4.28 25.85
N TYR A 747 -19.75 3.57 26.18
CA TYR A 747 -18.68 3.27 25.21
C TYR A 747 -19.03 2.07 24.32
N ILE A 748 -19.88 1.15 24.83
CA ILE A 748 -20.36 -0.04 24.13
C ILE A 748 -21.87 -0.19 24.31
N THR A 749 -22.53 -0.87 23.35
CA THR A 749 -23.96 -1.18 23.45
C THR A 749 -24.20 -2.36 24.39
N GLN A 750 -25.47 -2.56 24.81
CA GLN A 750 -25.86 -3.75 25.55
C GLN A 750 -25.51 -5.05 24.81
N TYR A 751 -25.61 -5.06 23.48
CA TYR A 751 -25.28 -6.22 22.70
C TYR A 751 -23.78 -6.43 22.56
N ASP A 752 -22.98 -5.38 22.47
CA ASP A 752 -21.51 -5.48 22.56
C ASP A 752 -21.10 -6.10 23.90
N HIS A 753 -21.74 -5.71 25.02
CA HIS A 753 -21.51 -6.31 26.33
C HIS A 753 -21.85 -7.81 26.37
N HIS A 754 -22.97 -8.22 25.73
CA HIS A 754 -23.35 -9.63 25.60
C HIS A 754 -22.27 -10.45 24.87
N ILE A 755 -21.81 -9.97 23.69
CA ILE A 755 -20.76 -10.65 22.90
C ILE A 755 -19.44 -10.70 23.68
N ALA A 756 -19.06 -9.57 24.31
CA ALA A 756 -17.88 -9.49 25.18
C ALA A 756 -17.94 -10.48 26.35
N GLY A 757 -19.14 -10.70 26.92
CA GLY A 757 -19.39 -11.71 27.93
C GLY A 757 -19.14 -13.14 27.48
N LYS A 758 -19.48 -13.46 26.20
CA LYS A 758 -19.18 -14.76 25.58
C LYS A 758 -17.68 -14.93 25.35
N LEU A 759 -17.00 -13.89 24.85
CA LEU A 759 -15.55 -13.90 24.70
C LEU A 759 -14.84 -14.13 26.04
N ALA A 760 -15.23 -13.38 27.08
CA ALA A 760 -14.68 -13.53 28.44
C ALA A 760 -14.88 -14.95 28.99
N TYR A 761 -16.05 -15.54 28.77
CA TYR A 761 -16.37 -16.91 29.14
C TYR A 761 -15.40 -17.92 28.55
N VAL A 762 -15.14 -17.83 27.22
CA VAL A 762 -14.18 -18.71 26.54
C VAL A 762 -12.76 -18.49 27.07
N MET A 763 -12.32 -17.23 27.19
CA MET A 763 -10.96 -16.90 27.65
C MET A 763 -10.67 -17.36 29.09
N CYS A 764 -11.70 -17.43 29.92
CA CYS A 764 -11.59 -17.90 31.32
C CYS A 764 -11.82 -19.39 31.50
N GLY A 765 -12.12 -20.13 30.41
CA GLY A 765 -12.31 -21.59 30.44
C GLY A 765 -13.71 -22.02 30.85
N GLY A 766 -14.75 -21.22 30.53
CA GLY A 766 -16.13 -21.59 30.78
C GLY A 766 -16.48 -21.61 32.27
N GLU A 767 -16.98 -22.76 32.74
CA GLU A 767 -17.44 -22.97 34.13
C GLU A 767 -16.31 -23.35 35.12
N LEU A 768 -15.03 -23.16 34.75
CA LEU A 768 -13.93 -23.49 35.65
C LEU A 768 -13.97 -22.63 36.92
N THR A 769 -13.91 -23.27 38.10
CA THR A 769 -13.98 -22.60 39.37
C THR A 769 -12.71 -21.83 39.74
N ARG A 770 -11.54 -22.25 39.18
CA ARG A 770 -10.23 -21.64 39.42
C ARG A 770 -9.40 -21.69 38.16
N GLY A 771 -8.37 -20.85 38.11
CA GLY A 771 -7.40 -20.89 37.01
C GLY A 771 -6.65 -22.21 36.95
N GLN A 772 -6.52 -22.76 35.75
CA GLN A 772 -5.79 -24.01 35.52
C GLN A 772 -5.39 -24.17 34.03
N TRP A 773 -4.45 -25.07 33.81
CA TRP A 773 -4.03 -25.45 32.48
C TRP A 773 -5.01 -26.47 31.87
N VAL A 774 -5.53 -26.19 30.67
CA VAL A 774 -6.45 -27.04 29.91
C VAL A 774 -5.89 -27.37 28.53
N SER A 775 -6.42 -28.38 27.86
CA SER A 775 -6.01 -28.70 26.49
C SER A 775 -6.43 -27.61 25.50
N GLU A 776 -5.73 -27.51 24.37
CA GLU A 776 -6.14 -26.63 23.24
C GLU A 776 -7.56 -26.99 22.78
N ALA A 777 -7.87 -28.30 22.68
CA ALA A 777 -9.18 -28.78 22.26
C ALA A 777 -10.31 -28.27 23.17
N TYR A 778 -10.08 -28.21 24.49
CA TYR A 778 -11.06 -27.67 25.43
C TYR A 778 -11.45 -26.22 25.13
N ILE A 779 -10.48 -25.35 24.82
CA ILE A 779 -10.76 -23.97 24.45
C ILE A 779 -11.42 -23.88 23.07
N LEU A 780 -11.00 -24.70 22.09
CA LEU A 780 -11.60 -24.74 20.76
C LEU A 780 -13.08 -25.18 20.83
N ASP A 781 -13.44 -26.11 21.70
CA ASP A 781 -14.83 -26.51 21.92
C ASP A 781 -15.66 -25.35 22.50
N LEU A 782 -15.12 -24.60 23.47
CA LEU A 782 -15.78 -23.42 24.02
C LEU A 782 -15.94 -22.30 22.97
N GLU A 783 -14.92 -22.06 22.12
CA GLU A 783 -15.02 -21.12 21.00
C GLU A 783 -16.20 -21.48 20.09
N ARG A 784 -16.30 -22.76 19.71
CA ARG A 784 -17.34 -23.29 18.82
C ARG A 784 -18.74 -23.20 19.43
N GLU A 785 -18.89 -23.57 20.70
CA GLU A 785 -20.15 -23.43 21.43
C GLU A 785 -20.61 -21.95 21.47
N ALA A 786 -19.72 -21.06 21.80
CA ALA A 786 -20.02 -19.63 21.93
C ALA A 786 -20.40 -19.00 20.58
N ILE A 787 -19.68 -19.29 19.48
CA ILE A 787 -20.00 -18.72 18.15
C ILE A 787 -21.34 -19.26 17.64
N LEU A 788 -21.63 -20.55 17.81
CA LEU A 788 -22.91 -21.12 17.40
C LEU A 788 -24.08 -20.49 18.15
N SER A 789 -23.91 -20.23 19.47
CA SER A 789 -24.94 -19.53 20.23
C SER A 789 -25.20 -18.12 19.73
N LEU A 790 -24.15 -17.42 19.25
CA LEU A 790 -24.26 -16.04 18.71
C LEU A 790 -24.89 -16.04 17.31
N PHE A 791 -24.67 -17.05 16.47
CA PHE A 791 -25.31 -17.13 15.14
C PHE A 791 -26.84 -17.16 15.25
N GLY A 792 -27.39 -17.70 16.33
CA GLY A 792 -28.83 -17.72 16.60
C GLY A 792 -29.43 -16.35 16.94
N GLU A 793 -28.63 -15.37 17.27
CA GLU A 793 -29.09 -14.05 17.72
C GLU A 793 -29.45 -13.14 16.52
N GLU A 794 -30.64 -12.59 16.49
CA GLU A 794 -31.11 -11.68 15.42
C GLU A 794 -30.17 -10.46 15.25
N ARG A 795 -29.63 -9.94 16.37
CA ARG A 795 -28.72 -8.80 16.37
C ARG A 795 -27.37 -9.13 15.70
N THR A 796 -26.84 -10.33 15.88
CA THR A 796 -25.67 -10.82 15.16
C THR A 796 -25.94 -10.91 13.65
N GLN A 797 -27.06 -11.52 13.27
CA GLN A 797 -27.44 -11.64 11.84
C GLN A 797 -27.60 -10.25 11.19
N ALA A 798 -28.19 -9.28 11.89
CA ALA A 798 -28.29 -7.90 11.43
C ALA A 798 -26.90 -7.23 11.23
N ARG A 799 -25.93 -7.48 12.11
CA ARG A 799 -24.55 -6.99 11.96
C ARG A 799 -23.88 -7.57 10.72
N MET A 800 -24.01 -8.88 10.50
CA MET A 800 -23.45 -9.55 9.34
C MET A 800 -24.05 -9.00 8.03
N TRP A 801 -25.38 -8.85 7.97
CA TRP A 801 -26.06 -8.24 6.82
C TRP A 801 -25.60 -6.82 6.55
N ASN A 802 -25.44 -6.00 7.59
CA ASN A 802 -24.97 -4.62 7.43
C ASN A 802 -23.54 -4.57 6.87
N ILE A 803 -22.64 -5.45 7.31
CA ILE A 803 -21.28 -5.54 6.76
C ILE A 803 -21.33 -5.94 5.27
N LEU A 804 -22.15 -6.94 4.90
CA LEU A 804 -22.31 -7.38 3.52
C LEU A 804 -22.82 -6.26 2.59
N GLN A 805 -23.74 -5.43 3.08
CA GLN A 805 -24.36 -4.35 2.31
C GLN A 805 -23.52 -3.07 2.25
N THR A 806 -22.89 -2.70 3.36
CA THR A 806 -22.26 -1.39 3.52
C THR A 806 -20.74 -1.44 3.67
N GLY A 807 -20.17 -2.61 3.96
CA GLY A 807 -18.77 -2.78 4.34
C GLY A 807 -18.42 -2.23 5.72
N LYS A 808 -19.42 -1.88 6.56
CA LYS A 808 -19.21 -1.25 7.86
C LYS A 808 -19.88 -2.04 9.00
N PRO A 809 -19.25 -2.12 10.19
CA PRO A 809 -19.91 -2.69 11.36
C PRO A 809 -21.17 -1.91 11.76
N LEU A 810 -22.20 -2.63 12.19
CA LEU A 810 -23.41 -2.06 12.83
C LEU A 810 -23.23 -2.12 14.34
N ARG A 811 -23.63 -1.08 15.04
CA ARG A 811 -23.74 -1.09 16.50
C ARG A 811 -25.23 -1.01 16.87
N ASN A 812 -25.80 -2.14 17.34
CA ASN A 812 -27.19 -2.33 17.68
C ASN A 812 -27.37 -2.75 19.13
#